data_a36022de6739fd757943f8571f4fe917
#
_entry.id   a36022de6739fd757943f8571f4fe917
#
_cell.length_a   1.000
_cell.length_b   1.000
_cell.length_c   1.000
_cell.angle_alpha   90.00
_cell.angle_beta   90.00
_cell.angle_gamma   90.00
#
_symmetry.space_group_name_H-M   'P 1'
#
loop_
_entity.id
_entity.type
_entity.pdbx_description
1 polymer ?
#
loop_
_entity_poly.entity_id
_entity_poly.type
_entity_poly.pdbx_seq_one_letter_code
_entity_poly.pdbx_strand_id
1 'polypeptide(L)'
;MNAVETIIHFFRDKMSVFGRDILSVTVFLSVAFLAVSCSSGLKDSYSCSQQKREARELIRRTIGNRDEAFDIRIGEPREDGKDWFSLYGENGRIVLEGNNGISVASAFKAWLEDCCHCQVSWCGDNLALPESLPIPTEKVTRVSPYKYRYYLNYCTFNYTMSWWQETRWQKEIDFMAMNGINAPLAVTGQSSVWQRVYNRLGLSTEDLESFFCAPTHFSWFWMGNLDGWGGPLPQSFIDRHEKLQKFILEKERRLGMTPILPAFTGHIPPAFAEKYPQAKIRHTSWEGFAPVSILDPEDSLFTVIGKMFMEEQTRTYGTNHLYSADTFNENTPPTHDSLYLSGMGRKVYESMAEYDPKAVWVMQGWLFYYNGAFWKEPEIRALFSGVPDDKMLILDLWSERVPVWNRTNGYYGKPWVWCMLHNFGQNPDFNGNVANVASGPSAALADPRGEKMMGLGVTMEGIEQMPSIYALMFENIWKDESTDISEFMGRYLRNRYGEDYSHTEKAWERLNRSVFDQSASGGCVPSVVTGRPSLSVWGNRISERHINKYVKPLNSAWRELIGASKEFTSLCCHDGFRYDLVDVTRQVLTEYANTIHVAMCLAYDSGDIAGFKSEALNLLGLMKDLDALLATRKEFLLGRWIDDARAYGSNENESDKFEQNARNLVTLWGDKDCGIHDYAYRHWAGLVSGFYAPRWQRLIDSVTKTAEHGEKFNPETFGKSIREWEWQWTFGKEKYTTEPYGDEIEVCQRVFDKYSNNLLYEEE
;
A
#
# COMPACT_ATOMS: atom_id res chain seq x y z
N MET A 1 -3.49 -6.08 -49.34
CA MET A 1 -4.81 -5.48 -49.64
C MET A 1 -5.70 -5.73 -48.46
N ASN A 2 -6.05 -4.67 -47.74
CA ASN A 2 -6.83 -4.74 -46.50
C ASN A 2 -8.32 -5.01 -46.80
N ALA A 3 -9.00 -5.72 -45.89
CA ALA A 3 -10.43 -6.06 -46.01
C ALA A 3 -11.35 -4.85 -46.37
N VAL A 4 -10.92 -3.65 -46.03
CA VAL A 4 -11.63 -2.38 -46.36
C VAL A 4 -11.59 -2.09 -47.86
N GLU A 5 -10.48 -2.33 -48.56
CA GLU A 5 -10.37 -2.14 -50.01
C GLU A 5 -11.21 -3.13 -50.81
N THR A 6 -11.32 -4.36 -50.30
CA THR A 6 -12.17 -5.41 -50.89
C THR A 6 -13.67 -5.07 -50.78
N ILE A 7 -14.10 -4.47 -49.68
CA ILE A 7 -15.47 -4.01 -49.46
C ILE A 7 -15.83 -2.81 -50.33
N ILE A 8 -14.90 -1.85 -50.49
CA ILE A 8 -15.09 -0.68 -51.34
C ILE A 8 -15.20 -1.08 -52.84
N HIS A 9 -14.40 -2.06 -53.27
CA HIS A 9 -14.47 -2.59 -54.66
C HIS A 9 -15.78 -3.32 -54.94
N PHE A 10 -16.29 -4.10 -53.99
CA PHE A 10 -17.53 -4.87 -54.12
C PHE A 10 -18.77 -3.96 -54.24
N PHE A 11 -18.77 -2.80 -53.56
CA PHE A 11 -19.87 -1.84 -53.66
C PHE A 11 -19.81 -0.93 -54.89
N ARG A 12 -18.62 -0.70 -55.46
CA ARG A 12 -18.44 0.15 -56.64
C ARG A 12 -19.00 -0.45 -57.93
N ASP A 13 -18.99 -1.80 -58.05
CA ASP A 13 -19.44 -2.53 -59.24
C ASP A 13 -20.96 -2.78 -59.31
N LYS A 14 -21.72 -2.55 -58.21
CA LYS A 14 -23.16 -2.74 -58.18
C LYS A 14 -24.01 -1.48 -58.22
N MET A 15 -23.42 -0.30 -58.34
CA MET A 15 -24.17 0.96 -58.37
C MET A 15 -24.21 1.56 -59.78
N SER A 16 -25.11 1.08 -60.62
CA SER A 16 -25.59 1.84 -61.77
C SER A 16 -26.99 2.35 -61.48
N VAL A 17 -27.10 3.68 -61.44
CA VAL A 17 -28.35 4.47 -61.62
C VAL A 17 -29.41 4.32 -60.49
N PHE A 18 -29.37 5.12 -59.49
CA PHE A 18 -30.39 5.89 -58.78
C PHE A 18 -29.92 6.21 -57.32
N GLY A 19 -29.81 7.47 -56.98
CA GLY A 19 -29.73 7.91 -55.58
C GLY A 19 -28.30 8.07 -55.00
N ARG A 20 -27.37 8.68 -55.76
CA ARG A 20 -25.96 8.82 -55.28
C ARG A 20 -25.75 9.65 -54.00
N ASP A 21 -26.61 10.60 -53.67
CA ASP A 21 -26.33 11.54 -52.57
C ASP A 21 -26.83 11.04 -51.20
N ILE A 22 -27.95 10.31 -51.14
CA ILE A 22 -28.46 9.80 -49.86
C ILE A 22 -27.69 8.56 -49.42
N LEU A 23 -27.29 7.68 -50.34
CA LEU A 23 -26.51 6.48 -50.00
C LEU A 23 -25.09 6.81 -49.61
N SER A 24 -24.47 7.88 -50.17
CA SER A 24 -23.13 8.36 -49.78
C SER A 24 -23.12 8.88 -48.36
N VAL A 25 -24.13 9.61 -47.92
CA VAL A 25 -24.22 10.10 -46.52
C VAL A 25 -24.48 8.97 -45.56
N THR A 26 -25.34 8.01 -45.91
CA THR A 26 -25.63 6.87 -45.03
C THR A 26 -24.45 5.88 -44.90
N VAL A 27 -23.72 5.63 -46.00
CA VAL A 27 -22.51 4.82 -46.01
C VAL A 27 -21.36 5.55 -45.30
N PHE A 28 -21.22 6.87 -45.45
CA PHE A 28 -20.21 7.65 -44.67
C PHE A 28 -20.54 7.69 -43.20
N LEU A 29 -21.79 7.83 -42.80
CA LEU A 29 -22.25 7.75 -41.42
C LEU A 29 -22.07 6.33 -40.85
N SER A 30 -22.38 5.28 -41.62
CA SER A 30 -22.17 3.90 -41.17
C SER A 30 -20.72 3.49 -41.08
N VAL A 31 -19.83 3.98 -41.99
CA VAL A 31 -18.39 3.77 -41.94
C VAL A 31 -17.76 4.62 -40.84
N ALA A 32 -18.26 5.84 -40.59
CA ALA A 32 -17.84 6.67 -39.48
C ALA A 32 -18.29 6.04 -38.12
N PHE A 33 -19.50 5.45 -38.05
CA PHE A 33 -19.98 4.72 -36.88
C PHE A 33 -19.18 3.40 -36.65
N LEU A 34 -18.81 2.69 -37.72
CA LEU A 34 -17.94 1.49 -37.62
C LEU A 34 -16.46 1.85 -37.33
N ALA A 35 -15.98 2.99 -37.82
CA ALA A 35 -14.63 3.46 -37.51
C ALA A 35 -14.50 4.01 -36.06
N VAL A 36 -15.59 4.55 -35.50
CA VAL A 36 -15.68 4.94 -34.09
C VAL A 36 -15.80 3.71 -33.16
N SER A 37 -16.26 2.56 -33.67
CA SER A 37 -16.36 1.29 -32.91
C SER A 37 -15.05 0.47 -32.90
N CYS A 38 -14.01 0.89 -33.61
CA CYS A 38 -12.70 0.23 -33.63
C CYS A 38 -11.62 0.98 -32.86
N SER A 39 -11.98 1.82 -31.88
CA SER A 39 -11.01 2.22 -30.87
C SER A 39 -10.84 1.03 -29.93
N SER A 40 -9.67 0.43 -29.94
CA SER A 40 -9.22 -0.59 -28.96
C SER A 40 -9.02 0.00 -27.56
N GLY A 41 -9.96 0.85 -27.13
CA GLY A 41 -9.98 1.40 -25.77
C GLY A 41 -10.34 0.31 -24.76
N LEU A 42 -9.75 0.39 -23.59
CA LEU A 42 -10.17 -0.41 -22.43
C LEU A 42 -11.67 -0.20 -22.18
N LYS A 43 -12.37 -1.28 -21.92
CA LYS A 43 -13.79 -1.21 -21.56
C LYS A 43 -13.94 -0.72 -20.13
N ASP A 44 -14.96 0.10 -19.89
CA ASP A 44 -15.28 0.61 -18.56
C ASP A 44 -15.98 -0.45 -17.68
N SER A 45 -16.61 -1.44 -18.30
CA SER A 45 -17.28 -2.56 -17.64
C SER A 45 -17.32 -3.81 -18.52
N TYR A 46 -17.55 -4.95 -17.88
CA TYR A 46 -17.60 -6.27 -18.53
C TYR A 46 -18.91 -6.98 -18.21
N SER A 47 -19.40 -7.79 -19.16
CA SER A 47 -20.63 -8.56 -19.01
C SER A 47 -20.54 -9.62 -17.90
N CYS A 48 -21.69 -10.07 -17.38
CA CYS A 48 -21.77 -11.15 -16.39
C CYS A 48 -21.02 -12.41 -16.84
N SER A 49 -21.08 -12.77 -18.13
CA SER A 49 -20.36 -13.92 -18.67
C SER A 49 -18.85 -13.74 -18.65
N GLN A 50 -18.36 -12.53 -18.85
CA GLN A 50 -16.92 -12.21 -18.77
C GLN A 50 -16.44 -12.17 -17.31
N GLN A 51 -17.24 -11.62 -16.41
CA GLN A 51 -16.94 -11.64 -14.95
C GLN A 51 -16.94 -13.08 -14.41
N LYS A 52 -17.92 -13.89 -14.80
CA LYS A 52 -17.96 -15.33 -14.46
C LYS A 52 -16.68 -16.06 -14.92
N ARG A 53 -16.19 -15.77 -16.13
CA ARG A 53 -14.98 -16.36 -16.66
C ARG A 53 -13.74 -15.92 -15.87
N GLU A 54 -13.60 -14.61 -15.57
CA GLU A 54 -12.46 -14.13 -14.81
C GLU A 54 -12.45 -14.66 -13.36
N ALA A 55 -13.62 -14.77 -12.71
CA ALA A 55 -13.72 -15.41 -11.40
C ALA A 55 -13.29 -16.89 -11.45
N ARG A 56 -13.65 -17.64 -12.52
CA ARG A 56 -13.16 -19.02 -12.73
C ARG A 56 -11.66 -19.07 -12.91
N GLU A 57 -11.08 -18.16 -13.68
CA GLU A 57 -9.62 -18.08 -13.86
C GLU A 57 -8.90 -17.74 -12.55
N LEU A 58 -9.46 -16.88 -11.72
CA LEU A 58 -8.95 -16.62 -10.36
C LEU A 58 -8.92 -17.92 -9.53
N ILE A 59 -10.03 -18.68 -9.49
CA ILE A 59 -10.09 -19.96 -8.78
C ILE A 59 -9.02 -20.91 -9.32
N ARG A 60 -8.89 -21.02 -10.65
CA ARG A 60 -7.87 -21.87 -11.29
C ARG A 60 -6.44 -21.42 -10.95
N ARG A 61 -6.13 -20.14 -10.89
CA ARG A 61 -4.82 -19.64 -10.45
C ARG A 61 -4.53 -19.99 -8.99
N THR A 62 -5.56 -20.07 -8.16
CA THR A 62 -5.42 -20.36 -6.72
C THR A 62 -5.28 -21.85 -6.42
N ILE A 63 -6.12 -22.71 -7.03
CA ILE A 63 -6.21 -24.13 -6.68
C ILE A 63 -6.01 -25.10 -7.86
N GLY A 64 -5.54 -24.59 -9.00
CA GLY A 64 -5.28 -25.39 -10.19
C GLY A 64 -6.55 -25.92 -10.85
N ASN A 65 -6.45 -27.08 -11.49
CA ASN A 65 -7.54 -27.70 -12.27
C ASN A 65 -8.74 -28.20 -11.44
N ARG A 66 -8.76 -27.94 -10.13
CA ARG A 66 -9.89 -28.28 -9.25
C ARG A 66 -11.09 -27.31 -9.37
N ASP A 67 -10.95 -26.25 -10.18
CA ASP A 67 -12.01 -25.25 -10.47
C ASP A 67 -13.27 -25.86 -11.10
N GLU A 68 -13.19 -27.05 -11.70
CA GLU A 68 -14.34 -27.76 -12.29
C GLU A 68 -15.37 -28.22 -11.25
N ALA A 69 -15.00 -28.35 -9.95
CA ALA A 69 -15.93 -28.69 -8.88
C ALA A 69 -16.96 -27.58 -8.59
N PHE A 70 -16.68 -26.35 -9.04
CA PHE A 70 -17.53 -25.20 -8.75
C PHE A 70 -18.53 -24.90 -9.86
N ASP A 71 -19.78 -24.62 -9.45
CA ASP A 71 -20.79 -23.96 -10.26
C ASP A 71 -20.82 -22.47 -9.90
N ILE A 72 -20.37 -21.63 -10.83
CA ILE A 72 -20.27 -20.19 -10.65
C ILE A 72 -21.49 -19.52 -11.23
N ARG A 73 -22.17 -18.69 -10.46
CA ARG A 73 -23.38 -17.97 -10.86
C ARG A 73 -23.24 -16.46 -10.60
N ILE A 74 -23.55 -15.66 -11.61
CA ILE A 74 -23.72 -14.20 -11.44
C ILE A 74 -25.21 -13.93 -11.38
N GLY A 75 -25.66 -13.51 -10.20
CA GLY A 75 -27.05 -13.18 -9.91
C GLY A 75 -27.36 -11.71 -10.17
N GLU A 76 -28.61 -11.30 -9.92
CA GLU A 76 -29.06 -9.93 -10.11
C GLU A 76 -28.46 -8.98 -9.05
N PRO A 77 -28.16 -7.73 -9.43
CA PRO A 77 -27.80 -6.69 -8.48
C PRO A 77 -28.94 -6.41 -7.50
N ARG A 78 -28.59 -6.05 -6.26
CA ARG A 78 -29.59 -5.58 -5.29
C ARG A 78 -30.07 -4.16 -5.62
N GLU A 79 -31.30 -3.84 -5.26
CA GLU A 79 -31.89 -2.50 -5.45
C GLU A 79 -31.11 -1.39 -4.68
N ASP A 80 -30.52 -1.74 -3.52
CA ASP A 80 -29.71 -0.83 -2.71
C ASP A 80 -28.26 -0.67 -3.22
N GLY A 81 -27.89 -1.36 -4.31
CA GLY A 81 -26.59 -1.32 -4.93
C GLY A 81 -25.46 -1.95 -4.10
N LYS A 82 -25.80 -2.70 -3.05
CA LYS A 82 -24.82 -3.42 -2.21
C LYS A 82 -24.48 -4.77 -2.82
N ASP A 83 -23.25 -5.19 -2.63
CA ASP A 83 -22.78 -6.50 -3.07
C ASP A 83 -23.23 -7.61 -2.12
N TRP A 84 -23.48 -8.78 -2.67
CA TRP A 84 -23.85 -9.97 -1.94
C TRP A 84 -23.24 -11.22 -2.56
N PHE A 85 -23.06 -12.24 -1.74
CA PHE A 85 -22.75 -13.58 -2.21
C PHE A 85 -23.51 -14.66 -1.44
N SER A 86 -23.64 -15.85 -2.05
CA SER A 86 -24.09 -17.09 -1.41
C SER A 86 -23.14 -18.23 -1.72
N LEU A 87 -22.92 -19.08 -0.73
CA LEU A 87 -22.15 -20.32 -0.80
C LEU A 87 -23.03 -21.48 -0.35
N TYR A 88 -23.19 -22.54 -1.17
CA TYR A 88 -23.99 -23.70 -0.84
C TYR A 88 -23.67 -24.91 -1.73
N GLY A 89 -24.17 -26.09 -1.33
CA GLY A 89 -24.12 -27.31 -2.12
C GLY A 89 -25.41 -27.53 -2.93
N GLU A 90 -25.28 -27.88 -4.21
CA GLU A 90 -26.41 -28.25 -5.06
C GLU A 90 -26.01 -29.32 -6.08
N ASN A 91 -26.80 -30.42 -6.18
CA ASN A 91 -26.57 -31.50 -7.11
C ASN A 91 -25.12 -32.08 -7.08
N GLY A 92 -24.53 -32.17 -5.91
CA GLY A 92 -23.16 -32.67 -5.74
C GLY A 92 -22.05 -31.69 -6.17
N ARG A 93 -22.36 -30.43 -6.38
CA ARG A 93 -21.41 -29.35 -6.73
C ARG A 93 -21.41 -28.25 -5.68
N ILE A 94 -20.28 -27.55 -5.61
CA ILE A 94 -20.13 -26.36 -4.78
C ILE A 94 -20.62 -25.16 -5.60
N VAL A 95 -21.63 -24.44 -5.13
CA VAL A 95 -22.19 -23.27 -5.81
C VAL A 95 -21.61 -22.01 -5.19
N LEU A 96 -20.96 -21.19 -6.02
CA LEU A 96 -20.51 -19.84 -5.72
C LEU A 96 -21.39 -18.86 -6.50
N GLU A 97 -22.24 -18.14 -5.78
CA GLU A 97 -23.20 -17.22 -6.37
C GLU A 97 -22.96 -15.80 -5.83
N GLY A 98 -23.01 -14.78 -6.68
CA GLY A 98 -22.87 -13.38 -6.28
C GLY A 98 -23.29 -12.43 -7.39
N ASN A 99 -23.51 -11.15 -7.09
CA ASN A 99 -23.97 -10.17 -8.08
C ASN A 99 -22.88 -9.70 -9.05
N ASN A 100 -21.61 -10.04 -8.79
CA ASN A 100 -20.46 -9.73 -9.66
C ASN A 100 -19.32 -10.70 -9.42
N GLY A 101 -18.21 -10.55 -10.16
CA GLY A 101 -17.03 -11.41 -10.04
C GLY A 101 -16.32 -11.30 -8.68
N ILE A 102 -16.35 -10.13 -8.03
CA ILE A 102 -15.78 -9.92 -6.69
C ILE A 102 -16.57 -10.73 -5.66
N SER A 103 -17.89 -10.65 -5.71
CA SER A 103 -18.78 -11.40 -4.80
C SER A 103 -18.57 -12.91 -4.94
N VAL A 104 -18.37 -13.40 -6.17
CA VAL A 104 -18.01 -14.81 -6.41
C VAL A 104 -16.64 -15.16 -5.84
N ALA A 105 -15.63 -14.28 -6.01
CA ALA A 105 -14.31 -14.49 -5.43
C ALA A 105 -14.34 -14.50 -3.88
N SER A 106 -15.19 -13.65 -3.27
CA SER A 106 -15.40 -13.65 -1.81
C SER A 106 -16.13 -14.91 -1.33
N ALA A 107 -17.10 -15.43 -2.12
CA ALA A 107 -17.72 -16.73 -1.84
C ALA A 107 -16.69 -17.88 -1.89
N PHE A 108 -15.75 -17.81 -2.85
CA PHE A 108 -14.66 -18.78 -2.94
C PHE A 108 -13.70 -18.69 -1.73
N LYS A 109 -13.33 -17.48 -1.29
CA LYS A 109 -12.56 -17.30 -0.05
C LYS A 109 -13.29 -17.89 1.15
N ALA A 110 -14.60 -17.60 1.31
CA ALA A 110 -15.39 -18.17 2.39
C ALA A 110 -15.40 -19.71 2.34
N TRP A 111 -15.47 -20.32 1.16
CA TRP A 111 -15.37 -21.76 1.02
C TRP A 111 -13.98 -22.30 1.44
N LEU A 112 -12.89 -21.62 1.04
CA LEU A 112 -11.53 -22.00 1.47
C LEU A 112 -11.40 -21.98 3.00
N GLU A 113 -11.89 -20.92 3.63
CA GLU A 113 -11.77 -20.71 5.08
C GLU A 113 -12.74 -21.55 5.91
N ASP A 114 -14.03 -21.53 5.56
CA ASP A 114 -15.08 -22.15 6.38
C ASP A 114 -15.20 -23.66 6.14
N CYS A 115 -14.83 -24.15 4.94
CA CYS A 115 -15.00 -25.56 4.58
C CYS A 115 -13.69 -26.35 4.49
N CYS A 116 -12.58 -25.69 4.13
CA CYS A 116 -11.28 -26.36 3.90
C CYS A 116 -10.23 -26.03 4.96
N HIS A 117 -10.48 -25.06 5.84
CA HIS A 117 -9.47 -24.51 6.75
C HIS A 117 -8.19 -24.09 6.03
N CYS A 118 -8.37 -23.43 4.88
CA CYS A 118 -7.30 -22.92 4.03
C CYS A 118 -7.34 -21.39 3.98
N GLN A 119 -6.19 -20.77 3.68
CA GLN A 119 -6.07 -19.32 3.64
C GLN A 119 -5.08 -18.89 2.56
N VAL A 120 -5.45 -17.84 1.82
CA VAL A 120 -4.53 -17.06 0.98
C VAL A 120 -4.09 -15.82 1.75
N SER A 121 -2.77 -15.59 1.82
CA SER A 121 -2.18 -14.49 2.58
C SER A 121 -1.00 -13.88 1.82
N TRP A 122 -0.62 -12.64 2.14
CA TRP A 122 0.63 -12.06 1.61
C TRP A 122 1.87 -12.83 2.07
N CYS A 123 1.83 -13.33 3.31
CA CYS A 123 2.97 -13.94 3.98
C CYS A 123 2.57 -15.32 4.50
N GLY A 124 2.80 -16.32 3.68
CA GLY A 124 2.50 -17.71 4.00
C GLY A 124 1.05 -18.13 3.69
N ASP A 125 0.85 -18.76 2.53
CA ASP A 125 -0.42 -19.38 2.17
C ASP A 125 -0.58 -20.73 2.87
N ASN A 126 -1.82 -21.09 3.21
CA ASN A 126 -2.20 -22.47 3.50
C ASN A 126 -3.24 -22.94 2.47
N LEU A 127 -2.81 -23.69 1.49
CA LEU A 127 -3.65 -24.29 0.43
C LEU A 127 -3.56 -25.83 0.45
N ALA A 128 -3.40 -26.40 1.65
CA ALA A 128 -3.43 -27.86 1.88
C ALA A 128 -4.86 -28.40 1.76
N LEU A 129 -5.43 -28.31 0.56
CA LEU A 129 -6.80 -28.74 0.28
C LEU A 129 -6.99 -30.25 0.48
N PRO A 130 -8.12 -30.68 1.09
CA PRO A 130 -8.46 -32.08 1.20
C PRO A 130 -8.60 -32.74 -0.18
N GLU A 131 -8.35 -34.06 -0.25
CA GLU A 131 -8.43 -34.83 -1.51
C GLU A 131 -9.83 -34.73 -2.12
N SER A 132 -10.86 -34.92 -1.31
CA SER A 132 -12.26 -34.66 -1.69
C SER A 132 -12.67 -33.28 -1.23
N LEU A 133 -13.08 -32.43 -2.17
CA LEU A 133 -13.48 -31.05 -1.87
C LEU A 133 -14.83 -31.08 -1.09
N PRO A 134 -14.89 -30.44 0.11
CA PRO A 134 -16.09 -30.43 0.91
C PRO A 134 -17.20 -29.62 0.25
N ILE A 135 -18.38 -30.22 0.14
CA ILE A 135 -19.60 -29.57 -0.36
C ILE A 135 -20.34 -28.97 0.84
N PRO A 136 -20.62 -27.66 0.85
CA PRO A 136 -21.35 -27.05 1.96
C PRO A 136 -22.73 -27.67 2.14
N THR A 137 -23.05 -27.99 3.39
CA THR A 137 -24.36 -28.60 3.76
C THR A 137 -25.46 -27.56 3.96
N GLU A 138 -25.07 -26.33 4.28
CA GLU A 138 -25.96 -25.21 4.52
C GLU A 138 -25.70 -24.09 3.51
N LYS A 139 -26.73 -23.29 3.22
CA LYS A 139 -26.60 -22.09 2.41
C LYS A 139 -26.19 -20.91 3.31
N VAL A 140 -25.00 -20.38 3.07
CA VAL A 140 -24.53 -19.13 3.69
C VAL A 140 -24.75 -17.99 2.69
N THR A 141 -25.39 -16.90 3.12
CA THR A 141 -25.52 -15.67 2.33
C THR A 141 -25.00 -14.50 3.14
N ARG A 142 -24.10 -13.69 2.53
CA ARG A 142 -23.58 -12.46 3.15
C ARG A 142 -23.85 -11.27 2.23
N VAL A 143 -24.17 -10.12 2.82
CA VAL A 143 -24.39 -8.85 2.14
C VAL A 143 -23.45 -7.84 2.74
N SER A 144 -22.67 -7.16 1.92
CA SER A 144 -21.80 -6.09 2.43
C SER A 144 -22.64 -4.86 2.80
N PRO A 145 -22.53 -4.30 4.00
CA PRO A 145 -23.17 -3.04 4.35
C PRO A 145 -22.58 -1.84 3.59
N TYR A 146 -21.40 -2.00 2.99
CA TYR A 146 -20.59 -0.96 2.39
C TYR A 146 -20.71 -0.95 0.86
N LYS A 147 -21.00 0.22 0.28
CA LYS A 147 -21.02 0.42 -1.17
C LYS A 147 -19.62 0.40 -1.75
N TYR A 148 -18.67 1.08 -1.10
CA TYR A 148 -17.27 1.14 -1.50
C TYR A 148 -16.39 0.36 -0.53
N ARG A 149 -15.49 -0.48 -1.06
CA ARG A 149 -14.44 -1.17 -0.32
C ARG A 149 -13.13 -0.76 -0.97
N TYR A 150 -12.54 0.30 -0.37
CA TYR A 150 -11.38 1.01 -0.90
C TYR A 150 -10.08 0.27 -0.59
N TYR A 151 -9.11 0.38 -1.49
CA TYR A 151 -7.80 -0.27 -1.35
C TYR A 151 -6.68 0.62 -1.88
N LEU A 152 -5.57 0.69 -1.14
CA LEU A 152 -4.30 1.35 -1.37
C LEU A 152 -4.22 2.80 -0.89
N ASN A 153 -2.99 3.17 -0.56
CA ASN A 153 -2.52 4.55 -0.43
C ASN A 153 -1.66 4.89 -1.67
N TYR A 154 -1.44 6.14 -1.96
CA TYR A 154 -0.43 6.54 -2.95
C TYR A 154 0.95 5.97 -2.60
N CYS A 155 1.34 6.03 -1.33
CA CYS A 155 2.66 5.57 -0.86
C CYS A 155 2.89 4.07 -1.05
N THR A 156 1.82 3.25 -1.08
CA THR A 156 1.92 1.80 -1.31
C THR A 156 2.57 1.49 -2.67
N PHE A 157 2.28 2.32 -3.69
CA PHE A 157 2.85 2.16 -5.03
C PHE A 157 4.37 2.30 -5.04
N ASN A 158 4.96 2.99 -4.04
CA ASN A 158 6.40 3.12 -3.95
C ASN A 158 7.02 2.23 -2.86
N TYR A 159 6.49 2.20 -1.65
CA TYR A 159 7.09 1.40 -0.58
C TYR A 159 7.03 -0.11 -0.81
N THR A 160 6.01 -0.60 -1.54
CA THR A 160 5.90 -2.03 -1.87
C THR A 160 5.97 -2.31 -3.37
N MET A 161 5.29 -1.49 -4.19
CA MET A 161 4.92 -1.87 -5.56
C MET A 161 5.82 -1.26 -6.65
N SER A 162 6.89 -0.50 -6.30
CA SER A 162 7.75 0.23 -7.26
C SER A 162 8.23 -0.64 -8.44
N TRP A 163 8.48 -1.92 -8.19
CA TRP A 163 9.10 -2.84 -9.16
C TRP A 163 8.15 -3.97 -9.61
N TRP A 164 6.86 -3.88 -9.24
CA TRP A 164 5.92 -4.93 -9.59
C TRP A 164 5.62 -4.97 -11.08
N GLN A 165 5.55 -6.20 -11.59
CA GLN A 165 5.16 -6.51 -12.96
C GLN A 165 3.80 -7.24 -12.97
N GLU A 166 3.27 -7.52 -14.16
CA GLU A 166 1.94 -8.09 -14.37
C GLU A 166 1.64 -9.32 -13.49
N THR A 167 2.62 -10.22 -13.33
CA THR A 167 2.43 -11.47 -12.53
C THR A 167 2.18 -11.18 -11.06
N ARG A 168 2.90 -10.20 -10.45
CA ARG A 168 2.68 -9.84 -9.04
C ARG A 168 1.38 -9.04 -8.88
N TRP A 169 1.09 -8.13 -9.82
CA TRP A 169 -0.18 -7.42 -9.85
C TRP A 169 -1.38 -8.36 -10.00
N GLN A 170 -1.30 -9.41 -10.83
CA GLN A 170 -2.39 -10.39 -10.96
C GLN A 170 -2.70 -11.06 -9.62
N LYS A 171 -1.66 -11.45 -8.85
CA LYS A 171 -1.85 -12.01 -7.50
C LYS A 171 -2.55 -11.04 -6.56
N GLU A 172 -2.15 -9.78 -6.62
CA GLU A 172 -2.77 -8.75 -5.77
C GLU A 172 -4.23 -8.48 -6.15
N ILE A 173 -4.55 -8.42 -7.44
CA ILE A 173 -5.92 -8.26 -7.92
C ILE A 173 -6.79 -9.45 -7.50
N ASP A 174 -6.26 -10.68 -7.58
CA ASP A 174 -6.95 -11.87 -7.09
C ASP A 174 -7.17 -11.81 -5.56
N PHE A 175 -6.15 -11.38 -4.81
CA PHE A 175 -6.25 -11.16 -3.36
C PHE A 175 -7.29 -10.08 -3.01
N MET A 176 -7.28 -8.94 -3.70
CA MET A 176 -8.29 -7.89 -3.54
C MET A 176 -9.70 -8.43 -3.76
N ALA A 177 -9.93 -9.16 -4.85
CA ALA A 177 -11.25 -9.71 -5.17
C ALA A 177 -11.74 -10.72 -4.12
N MET A 178 -10.88 -11.63 -3.67
CA MET A 178 -11.20 -12.58 -2.61
C MET A 178 -11.56 -11.89 -1.30
N ASN A 179 -10.92 -10.75 -0.99
CA ASN A 179 -11.20 -9.94 0.19
C ASN A 179 -12.31 -8.90 -0.03
N GLY A 180 -13.06 -8.96 -1.14
CA GLY A 180 -14.24 -8.14 -1.36
C GLY A 180 -13.97 -6.69 -1.77
N ILE A 181 -12.75 -6.34 -2.14
CA ILE A 181 -12.37 -4.99 -2.59
C ILE A 181 -13.02 -4.69 -3.95
N ASN A 182 -13.65 -3.51 -4.08
CA ASN A 182 -14.29 -3.10 -5.33
C ASN A 182 -13.86 -1.72 -5.85
N ALA A 183 -13.11 -0.95 -5.06
CA ALA A 183 -12.71 0.42 -5.40
C ALA A 183 -11.20 0.64 -5.15
N PRO A 184 -10.31 -0.02 -5.93
CA PRO A 184 -8.87 0.16 -5.79
C PRO A 184 -8.40 1.49 -6.40
N LEU A 185 -7.36 2.10 -5.79
CA LEU A 185 -6.64 3.22 -6.38
C LEU A 185 -5.77 2.72 -7.54
N ALA A 186 -5.80 3.37 -8.69
CA ALA A 186 -5.15 2.93 -9.92
C ALA A 186 -4.38 4.07 -10.61
N VAL A 187 -3.17 4.37 -10.15
CA VAL A 187 -2.36 5.54 -10.57
C VAL A 187 -1.08 5.18 -11.32
N THR A 188 -0.76 3.90 -11.50
CA THR A 188 0.52 3.41 -12.06
C THR A 188 0.92 4.08 -13.37
N GLY A 189 -0.02 4.26 -14.31
CA GLY A 189 0.26 4.81 -15.64
C GLY A 189 0.11 6.33 -15.78
N GLN A 190 0.04 7.07 -14.69
CA GLN A 190 -0.26 8.50 -14.70
C GLN A 190 0.78 9.33 -15.48
N SER A 191 2.07 8.99 -15.41
CA SER A 191 3.14 9.75 -16.05
C SER A 191 3.00 9.85 -17.56
N SER A 192 2.44 8.85 -18.24
CA SER A 192 2.18 8.89 -19.69
C SER A 192 1.10 9.92 -20.06
N VAL A 193 0.08 10.07 -19.22
CA VAL A 193 -0.97 11.10 -19.39
C VAL A 193 -0.38 12.49 -19.21
N TRP A 194 0.39 12.70 -18.13
CA TRP A 194 1.05 13.98 -17.86
C TRP A 194 1.98 14.40 -18.99
N GLN A 195 2.83 13.49 -19.47
CA GLN A 195 3.73 13.75 -20.58
C GLN A 195 2.97 14.22 -21.82
N ARG A 196 1.90 13.53 -22.21
CA ARG A 196 1.13 13.89 -23.42
C ARG A 196 0.39 15.22 -23.26
N VAL A 197 -0.17 15.49 -22.09
CA VAL A 197 -0.86 16.76 -21.82
C VAL A 197 0.12 17.92 -21.89
N TYR A 198 1.27 17.83 -21.24
CA TYR A 198 2.24 18.92 -21.27
C TYR A 198 2.93 19.08 -22.63
N ASN A 199 3.13 17.99 -23.37
CA ASN A 199 3.59 18.10 -24.76
C ASN A 199 2.56 18.85 -25.66
N ARG A 200 1.25 18.59 -25.46
CA ARG A 200 0.17 19.36 -26.16
C ARG A 200 0.17 20.84 -25.76
N LEU A 201 0.64 21.18 -24.57
CA LEU A 201 0.84 22.57 -24.12
C LEU A 201 2.17 23.15 -24.58
N GLY A 202 2.93 22.41 -25.39
CA GLY A 202 4.14 22.86 -26.05
C GLY A 202 5.42 22.77 -25.23
N LEU A 203 5.41 22.00 -24.12
CA LEU A 203 6.64 21.66 -23.40
C LEU A 203 7.32 20.49 -24.12
N SER A 204 8.66 20.54 -24.20
CA SER A 204 9.47 19.46 -24.82
C SER A 204 9.70 18.30 -23.82
N THR A 205 10.29 17.21 -24.31
CA THR A 205 10.69 16.10 -23.43
C THR A 205 11.76 16.56 -22.44
N GLU A 206 12.68 17.39 -22.85
CA GLU A 206 13.74 17.96 -22.01
C GLU A 206 13.16 18.84 -20.89
N ASP A 207 12.10 19.62 -21.19
CA ASP A 207 11.39 20.41 -20.16
C ASP A 207 10.76 19.53 -19.08
N LEU A 208 10.43 18.27 -19.39
CA LEU A 208 9.83 17.31 -18.47
C LEU A 208 10.85 16.46 -17.71
N GLU A 209 12.13 16.46 -18.09
CA GLU A 209 13.17 15.68 -17.39
C GLU A 209 13.37 16.14 -15.94
N SER A 210 13.24 17.44 -15.67
CA SER A 210 13.35 18.02 -14.33
C SER A 210 12.04 17.89 -13.51
N PHE A 211 10.98 17.42 -14.12
CA PHE A 211 9.65 17.31 -13.52
C PHE A 211 9.38 15.93 -12.93
N PHE A 212 9.56 14.86 -13.72
CA PHE A 212 9.26 13.52 -13.26
C PHE A 212 10.29 12.99 -12.24
N CYS A 213 9.80 12.49 -11.12
CA CYS A 213 10.64 11.79 -10.15
C CYS A 213 11.07 10.41 -10.61
N ALA A 214 12.06 9.85 -9.92
CA ALA A 214 12.49 8.46 -10.06
C ALA A 214 11.36 7.45 -9.75
N PRO A 215 11.48 6.20 -10.20
CA PRO A 215 10.51 5.15 -9.97
C PRO A 215 10.05 4.96 -8.52
N THR A 216 10.92 5.19 -7.55
CA THR A 216 10.63 5.01 -6.13
C THR A 216 9.97 6.22 -5.45
N HIS A 217 9.78 7.33 -6.16
CA HIS A 217 9.29 8.58 -5.55
C HIS A 217 8.03 9.15 -6.23
N PHE A 218 7.34 8.36 -7.05
CA PHE A 218 6.13 8.80 -7.76
C PHE A 218 4.99 9.20 -6.85
N SER A 219 4.81 8.53 -5.73
CA SER A 219 3.71 8.79 -4.82
C SER A 219 3.69 10.25 -4.40
N TRP A 220 4.84 10.78 -4.01
CA TRP A 220 4.98 12.17 -3.57
C TRP A 220 4.95 13.15 -4.73
N PHE A 221 5.42 12.73 -5.89
CA PHE A 221 5.24 13.48 -7.13
C PHE A 221 3.75 13.60 -7.51
N TRP A 222 3.00 12.50 -7.47
CA TRP A 222 1.57 12.52 -7.77
C TRP A 222 0.75 13.34 -6.78
N MET A 223 1.18 13.44 -5.53
CA MET A 223 0.58 14.28 -4.50
C MET A 223 1.05 15.76 -4.58
N GLY A 224 1.95 16.12 -5.51
CA GLY A 224 2.46 17.48 -5.65
C GLY A 224 3.42 17.92 -4.56
N ASN A 225 4.17 16.97 -3.97
CA ASN A 225 5.13 17.24 -2.90
C ASN A 225 6.54 17.51 -3.42
N LEU A 226 6.97 16.86 -4.52
CA LEU A 226 8.31 17.00 -5.08
C LEU A 226 8.37 16.81 -6.60
N ASP A 227 9.40 17.41 -7.20
CA ASP A 227 9.75 17.33 -8.61
C ASP A 227 11.14 16.72 -8.78
N GLY A 228 11.35 15.96 -9.86
CA GLY A 228 12.65 15.56 -10.41
C GLY A 228 13.55 14.71 -9.51
N TRP A 229 13.17 14.45 -8.26
CA TRP A 229 14.03 13.71 -7.33
C TRP A 229 14.40 12.33 -7.89
N GLY A 230 15.70 12.03 -7.87
CA GLY A 230 16.24 10.76 -8.35
C GLY A 230 16.15 10.53 -9.85
N GLY A 231 15.55 11.47 -10.63
CA GLY A 231 15.42 11.41 -12.09
C GLY A 231 16.72 11.61 -12.87
N PRO A 232 16.67 11.78 -14.20
CA PRO A 232 15.46 11.81 -15.01
C PRO A 232 14.77 10.44 -15.14
N LEU A 233 13.45 10.46 -15.38
CA LEU A 233 12.67 9.25 -15.61
C LEU A 233 12.82 8.79 -17.06
N PRO A 234 13.26 7.56 -17.35
CA PRO A 234 13.41 7.07 -18.72
C PRO A 234 12.06 6.87 -19.42
N GLN A 235 12.01 7.13 -20.73
CA GLN A 235 10.82 6.87 -21.56
C GLN A 235 10.38 5.40 -21.51
N SER A 236 11.36 4.48 -21.47
CA SER A 236 11.12 3.03 -21.31
C SER A 236 10.25 2.70 -20.10
N PHE A 237 10.44 3.41 -18.98
CA PHE A 237 9.66 3.24 -17.78
C PHE A 237 8.23 3.78 -17.94
N ILE A 238 8.06 4.98 -18.52
CA ILE A 238 6.75 5.58 -18.79
C ILE A 238 5.92 4.65 -19.69
N ASP A 239 6.50 4.13 -20.76
CA ASP A 239 5.84 3.24 -21.71
C ASP A 239 5.46 1.90 -21.09
N ARG A 240 6.32 1.34 -20.22
CA ARG A 240 6.05 0.11 -19.49
C ARG A 240 4.91 0.30 -18.49
N HIS A 241 4.91 1.39 -17.76
CA HIS A 241 3.87 1.70 -16.78
C HIS A 241 2.51 1.99 -17.43
N GLU A 242 2.48 2.57 -18.64
CA GLU A 242 1.22 2.68 -19.38
C GLU A 242 0.64 1.30 -19.74
N LYS A 243 1.48 0.37 -20.20
CA LYS A 243 1.05 -1.01 -20.51
C LYS A 243 0.57 -1.72 -19.26
N LEU A 244 1.33 -1.60 -18.17
CA LEU A 244 0.99 -2.20 -16.88
C LEU A 244 -0.34 -1.66 -16.35
N GLN A 245 -0.57 -0.34 -16.42
CA GLN A 245 -1.85 0.26 -16.02
C GLN A 245 -3.03 -0.27 -16.82
N LYS A 246 -2.86 -0.46 -18.15
CA LYS A 246 -3.90 -1.05 -18.98
C LYS A 246 -4.22 -2.49 -18.56
N PHE A 247 -3.19 -3.28 -18.24
CA PHE A 247 -3.36 -4.63 -17.72
C PHE A 247 -4.11 -4.64 -16.38
N ILE A 248 -3.70 -3.80 -15.41
CA ILE A 248 -4.32 -3.68 -14.09
C ILE A 248 -5.81 -3.37 -14.25
N LEU A 249 -6.14 -2.29 -14.96
CA LEU A 249 -7.52 -1.84 -15.15
C LEU A 249 -8.39 -2.88 -15.88
N GLU A 250 -7.83 -3.60 -16.84
CA GLU A 250 -8.55 -4.67 -17.52
C GLU A 250 -8.92 -5.79 -16.55
N LYS A 251 -7.96 -6.22 -15.72
CA LYS A 251 -8.19 -7.31 -14.76
C LYS A 251 -9.16 -6.93 -13.65
N GLU A 252 -8.99 -5.75 -13.07
CA GLU A 252 -9.89 -5.20 -12.06
C GLU A 252 -11.33 -5.10 -12.58
N ARG A 253 -11.54 -4.49 -13.74
CA ARG A 253 -12.86 -4.34 -14.36
C ARG A 253 -13.48 -5.66 -14.80
N ARG A 254 -12.66 -6.65 -15.19
CA ARG A 254 -13.14 -8.01 -15.52
C ARG A 254 -13.72 -8.74 -14.31
N LEU A 255 -13.31 -8.39 -13.10
CA LEU A 255 -13.88 -8.90 -11.85
C LEU A 255 -15.07 -8.05 -11.34
N GLY A 256 -15.33 -6.89 -11.96
CA GLY A 256 -16.40 -5.97 -11.56
C GLY A 256 -15.95 -4.87 -10.60
N MET A 257 -14.63 -4.65 -10.44
CA MET A 257 -14.12 -3.52 -9.67
C MET A 257 -14.34 -2.20 -10.40
N THR A 258 -14.37 -1.11 -9.62
CA THR A 258 -14.53 0.28 -10.05
C THR A 258 -13.25 1.05 -9.70
N PRO A 259 -12.17 0.92 -10.49
CA PRO A 259 -10.90 1.59 -10.22
C PRO A 259 -11.04 3.10 -10.11
N ILE A 260 -10.30 3.69 -9.16
CA ILE A 260 -10.22 5.14 -8.95
C ILE A 260 -8.99 5.65 -9.69
N LEU A 261 -9.21 6.47 -10.70
CA LEU A 261 -8.17 7.08 -11.52
C LEU A 261 -7.77 8.46 -10.97
N PRO A 262 -6.56 8.96 -11.25
CA PRO A 262 -6.16 10.29 -10.81
C PRO A 262 -6.86 11.40 -11.63
N ALA A 263 -6.89 12.62 -11.06
CA ALA A 263 -7.28 13.84 -11.76
C ALA A 263 -6.21 14.92 -11.56
N PHE A 264 -6.38 16.05 -12.27
CA PHE A 264 -5.44 17.17 -12.19
C PHE A 264 -5.57 17.92 -10.86
N THR A 265 -4.44 18.20 -10.21
CA THR A 265 -4.35 18.85 -8.89
C THR A 265 -3.74 20.23 -8.93
N GLY A 266 -3.36 20.71 -10.12
CA GLY A 266 -2.63 21.96 -10.29
C GLY A 266 -1.10 21.80 -10.38
N HIS A 267 -0.55 20.62 -10.17
CA HIS A 267 0.90 20.38 -10.26
C HIS A 267 1.39 20.51 -11.71
N ILE A 268 2.34 21.41 -11.95
CA ILE A 268 2.84 21.79 -13.27
C ILE A 268 4.38 21.74 -13.33
N PRO A 269 4.97 21.43 -14.49
CA PRO A 269 6.42 21.44 -14.65
C PRO A 269 7.05 22.80 -14.35
N PRO A 270 8.28 22.86 -13.80
CA PRO A 270 8.98 24.12 -13.58
C PRO A 270 9.09 24.99 -14.84
N ALA A 271 9.31 24.38 -16.01
CA ALA A 271 9.38 25.08 -17.30
C ALA A 271 8.04 25.69 -17.76
N PHE A 272 6.93 25.36 -17.13
CA PHE A 272 5.61 25.90 -17.48
C PHE A 272 5.55 27.43 -17.33
N ALA A 273 6.19 27.97 -16.28
CA ALA A 273 6.22 29.41 -16.02
C ALA A 273 6.87 30.21 -17.17
N GLU A 274 7.88 29.68 -17.82
CA GLU A 274 8.56 30.33 -18.97
C GLU A 274 7.64 30.36 -20.18
N LYS A 275 6.88 29.29 -20.40
CA LYS A 275 5.93 29.16 -21.50
C LYS A 275 4.67 29.98 -21.30
N TYR A 276 4.20 30.09 -20.07
CA TYR A 276 2.97 30.76 -19.66
C TYR A 276 3.23 31.81 -18.58
N PRO A 277 3.95 32.92 -18.90
CA PRO A 277 4.41 33.87 -17.88
C PRO A 277 3.29 34.67 -17.20
N GLN A 278 2.05 34.57 -17.70
CA GLN A 278 0.88 35.20 -17.08
C GLN A 278 0.13 34.26 -16.12
N ALA A 279 0.52 32.97 -16.05
CA ALA A 279 -0.14 32.01 -15.19
C ALA A 279 0.08 32.36 -13.70
N LYS A 280 -0.98 32.21 -12.92
CA LYS A 280 -0.91 32.37 -11.45
C LYS A 280 -0.30 31.09 -10.86
N ILE A 281 1.00 31.10 -10.57
CA ILE A 281 1.73 29.94 -10.04
C ILE A 281 2.10 30.21 -8.58
N ARG A 282 1.84 29.21 -7.74
CA ARG A 282 2.31 29.15 -6.35
C ARG A 282 3.46 28.16 -6.25
N HIS A 283 4.33 28.37 -5.29
CA HIS A 283 5.38 27.43 -4.94
C HIS A 283 5.14 26.88 -3.54
N THR A 284 5.21 25.57 -3.39
CA THR A 284 5.09 24.87 -2.10
C THR A 284 6.34 24.06 -1.85
N SER A 285 6.79 23.99 -0.58
CA SER A 285 7.95 23.20 -0.17
C SER A 285 7.50 22.09 0.76
N TRP A 286 8.13 20.93 0.66
CA TRP A 286 7.86 19.76 1.48
C TRP A 286 9.17 19.14 1.96
N GLU A 287 9.29 18.89 3.27
CA GLU A 287 10.37 18.15 3.94
C GLU A 287 11.81 18.53 3.51
N GLY A 288 12.03 19.80 3.16
CA GLY A 288 13.35 20.31 2.75
C GLY A 288 13.70 20.08 1.29
N PHE A 289 12.83 19.48 0.48
CA PHE A 289 13.01 19.37 -0.96
C PHE A 289 12.80 20.71 -1.68
N ALA A 290 13.28 20.77 -2.94
CA ALA A 290 13.08 21.94 -3.77
C ALA A 290 11.58 22.25 -3.93
N PRO A 291 11.20 23.54 -3.98
CA PRO A 291 9.80 23.92 -4.12
C PRO A 291 9.20 23.41 -5.45
N VAL A 292 7.98 22.91 -5.39
CA VAL A 292 7.18 22.53 -6.57
C VAL A 292 6.29 23.66 -7.03
N SER A 293 5.93 23.65 -8.31
CA SER A 293 5.07 24.65 -8.94
C SER A 293 3.63 24.14 -9.00
N ILE A 294 2.71 24.92 -8.42
CA ILE A 294 1.27 24.62 -8.40
C ILE A 294 0.53 25.76 -9.09
N LEU A 295 -0.20 25.44 -10.15
CA LEU A 295 -1.11 26.36 -10.81
C LEU A 295 -2.28 26.69 -9.89
N ASP A 296 -2.54 27.96 -9.66
CA ASP A 296 -3.64 28.38 -8.77
C ASP A 296 -4.99 28.01 -9.40
N PRO A 297 -5.94 27.42 -8.65
CA PRO A 297 -7.26 27.08 -9.16
C PRO A 297 -8.07 28.30 -9.68
N GLU A 298 -7.73 29.51 -9.26
CA GLU A 298 -8.33 30.74 -9.84
C GLU A 298 -7.83 31.08 -11.25
N ASP A 299 -6.72 30.45 -11.69
CA ASP A 299 -6.24 30.64 -13.06
C ASP A 299 -7.16 29.94 -14.07
N SER A 300 -7.47 30.61 -15.16
CA SER A 300 -8.32 30.04 -16.23
C SER A 300 -7.72 28.78 -16.88
N LEU A 301 -6.39 28.66 -16.88
CA LEU A 301 -5.69 27.47 -17.38
C LEU A 301 -5.93 26.23 -16.51
N PHE A 302 -6.27 26.37 -15.23
CA PHE A 302 -6.49 25.23 -14.35
C PHE A 302 -7.57 24.30 -14.88
N THR A 303 -8.74 24.84 -15.20
CA THR A 303 -9.86 24.05 -15.74
C THR A 303 -9.54 23.52 -17.14
N VAL A 304 -8.86 24.32 -17.97
CA VAL A 304 -8.46 23.90 -19.33
C VAL A 304 -7.51 22.70 -19.28
N ILE A 305 -6.47 22.77 -18.44
CA ILE A 305 -5.49 21.69 -18.28
C ILE A 305 -6.17 20.47 -17.65
N GLY A 306 -6.98 20.66 -16.61
CA GLY A 306 -7.74 19.58 -15.99
C GLY A 306 -8.60 18.83 -17.00
N LYS A 307 -9.33 19.55 -17.87
CA LYS A 307 -10.09 18.93 -18.96
C LYS A 307 -9.20 18.14 -19.92
N MET A 308 -8.02 18.66 -20.28
CA MET A 308 -7.07 17.94 -21.14
C MET A 308 -6.57 16.65 -20.49
N PHE A 309 -6.34 16.66 -19.16
CA PHE A 309 -6.02 15.44 -18.40
C PHE A 309 -7.14 14.41 -18.46
N MET A 310 -8.37 14.82 -18.21
CA MET A 310 -9.54 13.95 -18.25
C MET A 310 -9.76 13.34 -19.63
N GLU A 311 -9.61 14.15 -20.69
CA GLU A 311 -9.70 13.71 -22.09
C GLU A 311 -8.63 12.63 -22.39
N GLU A 312 -7.37 12.93 -22.09
CA GLU A 312 -6.24 12.04 -22.40
C GLU A 312 -6.31 10.75 -21.58
N GLN A 313 -6.64 10.85 -20.29
CA GLN A 313 -6.79 9.70 -19.41
C GLN A 313 -7.95 8.79 -19.84
N THR A 314 -9.12 9.37 -20.15
CA THR A 314 -10.28 8.59 -20.59
C THR A 314 -10.00 7.93 -21.95
N ARG A 315 -9.33 8.61 -22.87
CA ARG A 315 -8.90 8.03 -24.16
C ARG A 315 -7.95 6.84 -23.95
N THR A 316 -7.05 6.91 -22.96
CA THR A 316 -6.00 5.90 -22.73
C THR A 316 -6.46 4.74 -21.87
N TYR A 317 -7.27 5.03 -20.81
CA TYR A 317 -7.60 4.11 -19.72
C TYR A 317 -9.10 3.88 -19.53
N GLY A 318 -9.99 4.59 -20.24
CA GLY A 318 -11.42 4.57 -19.96
C GLY A 318 -11.76 5.32 -18.67
N THR A 319 -12.97 5.13 -18.15
CA THR A 319 -13.42 5.77 -16.91
C THR A 319 -14.37 4.89 -16.09
N ASN A 320 -14.32 5.04 -14.78
CA ASN A 320 -15.30 4.54 -13.84
C ASN A 320 -15.97 5.67 -13.04
N HIS A 321 -15.77 6.91 -13.47
CA HIS A 321 -16.33 8.13 -12.90
C HIS A 321 -15.86 8.46 -11.45
N LEU A 322 -14.87 7.74 -10.92
CA LEU A 322 -14.25 8.00 -9.62
C LEU A 322 -12.82 8.52 -9.87
N TYR A 323 -12.52 9.70 -9.33
CA TYR A 323 -11.24 10.35 -9.58
C TYR A 323 -10.61 10.86 -8.28
N SER A 324 -9.36 10.50 -8.04
CA SER A 324 -8.58 10.98 -6.90
C SER A 324 -7.85 12.27 -7.27
N ALA A 325 -8.01 13.30 -6.45
CA ALA A 325 -7.26 14.54 -6.55
C ALA A 325 -6.90 15.03 -5.16
N ASP A 326 -5.61 15.11 -4.88
CA ASP A 326 -5.07 15.43 -3.57
C ASP A 326 -4.39 16.81 -3.60
N THR A 327 -5.19 17.86 -3.68
CA THR A 327 -4.74 19.24 -3.96
C THR A 327 -3.93 19.86 -2.80
N PHE A 328 -4.12 19.41 -1.56
CA PHE A 328 -3.42 19.93 -0.36
C PHE A 328 -2.99 18.82 0.57
N ASN A 329 -2.39 17.78 0.05
CA ASN A 329 -1.99 16.62 0.85
C ASN A 329 -1.31 17.05 2.19
N GLU A 330 -0.12 17.63 2.12
CA GLU A 330 0.64 18.15 3.26
C GLU A 330 1.03 19.63 3.08
N ASN A 331 0.25 20.36 2.30
CA ASN A 331 0.40 21.77 2.03
C ASN A 331 -0.78 22.57 2.61
N THR A 332 -0.55 23.84 2.89
CA THR A 332 -1.56 24.73 3.44
C THR A 332 -2.05 25.70 2.38
N PRO A 333 -3.38 25.93 2.24
CA PRO A 333 -3.89 27.03 1.43
C PRO A 333 -3.32 28.39 1.89
N PRO A 334 -3.21 29.37 0.98
CA PRO A 334 -2.59 30.65 1.31
C PRO A 334 -3.43 31.54 2.21
N THR A 335 -4.71 31.21 2.43
CA THR A 335 -5.66 32.05 3.14
C THR A 335 -6.79 31.22 3.76
N HIS A 336 -7.37 31.73 4.87
CA HIS A 336 -8.60 31.23 5.48
C HIS A 336 -9.88 31.80 4.85
N ASP A 337 -9.77 32.59 3.78
CA ASP A 337 -10.94 33.18 3.13
C ASP A 337 -11.88 32.12 2.58
N SER A 338 -13.14 32.18 3.02
CA SER A 338 -14.14 31.17 2.69
C SER A 338 -14.52 31.15 1.20
N LEU A 339 -14.45 32.30 0.53
CA LEU A 339 -14.75 32.40 -0.90
C LEU A 339 -13.62 31.77 -1.71
N TYR A 340 -12.37 31.99 -1.29
CA TYR A 340 -11.21 31.32 -1.91
C TYR A 340 -11.30 29.80 -1.76
N LEU A 341 -11.52 29.30 -0.54
CA LEU A 341 -11.59 27.85 -0.27
C LEU A 341 -12.76 27.19 -1.01
N SER A 342 -13.94 27.83 -1.02
CA SER A 342 -15.09 27.35 -1.78
C SER A 342 -14.83 27.38 -3.30
N GLY A 343 -14.25 28.47 -3.79
CA GLY A 343 -13.86 28.61 -5.19
C GLY A 343 -12.89 27.53 -5.65
N MET A 344 -11.93 27.22 -4.79
CA MET A 344 -10.94 26.18 -5.02
C MET A 344 -11.58 24.77 -5.09
N GLY A 345 -12.39 24.39 -4.09
CA GLY A 345 -13.12 23.12 -4.12
C GLY A 345 -13.94 22.96 -5.39
N ARG A 346 -14.64 24.05 -5.79
CA ARG A 346 -15.40 24.09 -7.03
C ARG A 346 -14.53 23.89 -8.26
N LYS A 347 -13.38 24.55 -8.36
CA LYS A 347 -12.49 24.49 -9.54
C LYS A 347 -11.85 23.12 -9.71
N VAL A 348 -11.44 22.48 -8.62
CA VAL A 348 -10.94 21.10 -8.66
C VAL A 348 -12.04 20.16 -9.17
N TYR A 349 -13.26 20.27 -8.66
CA TYR A 349 -14.38 19.45 -9.13
C TYR A 349 -14.76 19.78 -10.60
N GLU A 350 -14.88 21.06 -10.97
CA GLU A 350 -15.18 21.48 -12.34
C GLU A 350 -14.15 20.96 -13.36
N SER A 351 -12.87 20.87 -12.99
CA SER A 351 -11.81 20.34 -13.87
C SER A 351 -12.07 18.88 -14.29
N MET A 352 -12.79 18.12 -13.48
CA MET A 352 -13.25 16.76 -13.81
C MET A 352 -14.61 16.77 -14.50
N ALA A 353 -15.57 17.51 -13.95
CA ALA A 353 -16.97 17.47 -14.32
C ALA A 353 -17.25 18.07 -15.69
N GLU A 354 -16.44 19.02 -16.17
CA GLU A 354 -16.56 19.57 -17.53
C GLU A 354 -16.34 18.54 -18.64
N TYR A 355 -15.56 17.51 -18.36
CA TYR A 355 -15.37 16.40 -19.30
C TYR A 355 -16.28 15.22 -18.96
N ASP A 356 -16.35 14.84 -17.68
CA ASP A 356 -17.17 13.73 -17.18
C ASP A 356 -18.23 14.25 -16.20
N PRO A 357 -19.47 14.52 -16.66
CA PRO A 357 -20.54 15.01 -15.78
C PRO A 357 -20.95 14.05 -14.65
N LYS A 358 -20.52 12.78 -14.73
CA LYS A 358 -20.74 11.79 -13.67
C LYS A 358 -19.61 11.76 -12.64
N ALA A 359 -18.53 12.52 -12.84
CA ALA A 359 -17.37 12.52 -11.97
C ALA A 359 -17.74 12.63 -10.50
N VAL A 360 -17.07 11.84 -9.68
CA VAL A 360 -17.05 11.93 -8.22
C VAL A 360 -15.61 12.12 -7.79
N TRP A 361 -15.35 13.19 -7.06
CA TRP A 361 -14.05 13.45 -6.48
C TRP A 361 -13.82 12.59 -5.23
N VAL A 362 -12.91 11.65 -5.32
CA VAL A 362 -12.43 10.85 -4.18
C VAL A 362 -11.26 11.61 -3.54
N MET A 363 -11.50 12.15 -2.36
CA MET A 363 -10.58 13.05 -1.66
C MET A 363 -9.98 12.37 -0.44
N GLN A 364 -8.67 12.45 -0.25
CA GLN A 364 -8.04 12.02 1.00
C GLN A 364 -8.35 13.02 2.12
N GLY A 365 -8.84 12.53 3.26
CA GLY A 365 -9.08 13.34 4.46
C GLY A 365 -7.82 13.66 5.27
N TRP A 366 -6.63 13.24 4.80
CA TRP A 366 -5.34 13.40 5.49
C TRP A 366 -5.03 14.86 5.85
N LEU A 367 -5.27 15.79 4.94
CA LEU A 367 -5.01 17.20 5.18
C LEU A 367 -5.70 17.73 6.45
N PHE A 368 -6.89 17.25 6.77
CA PHE A 368 -7.63 17.68 7.96
C PHE A 368 -6.98 17.18 9.26
N TYR A 369 -6.30 16.03 9.22
CA TYR A 369 -5.50 15.54 10.33
C TYR A 369 -4.14 16.24 10.37
N TYR A 370 -3.38 16.20 9.28
CA TYR A 370 -2.00 16.69 9.20
C TYR A 370 -1.89 18.17 9.55
N ASN A 371 -2.73 19.00 8.97
CA ASN A 371 -2.78 20.43 9.27
C ASN A 371 -4.09 20.84 9.99
N GLY A 372 -4.41 20.14 11.07
CA GLY A 372 -5.57 20.46 11.89
C GLY A 372 -5.51 21.83 12.58
N ALA A 373 -4.38 22.52 12.55
CA ALA A 373 -4.26 23.91 12.98
C ALA A 373 -4.94 24.86 12.00
N PHE A 374 -4.78 24.64 10.71
CA PHE A 374 -5.44 25.39 9.64
C PHE A 374 -6.90 24.96 9.45
N TRP A 375 -7.11 23.66 9.24
CA TRP A 375 -8.42 23.09 8.89
C TRP A 375 -9.34 22.98 10.11
N LYS A 376 -10.05 24.07 10.40
CA LYS A 376 -11.14 24.11 11.38
C LYS A 376 -12.48 23.97 10.66
N GLU A 377 -13.57 23.94 11.43
CA GLU A 377 -14.91 23.80 10.87
C GLU A 377 -15.24 24.82 9.76
N PRO A 378 -14.95 26.13 9.90
CA PRO A 378 -15.26 27.09 8.84
C PRO A 378 -14.53 26.82 7.54
N GLU A 379 -13.23 26.47 7.59
CA GLU A 379 -12.39 26.19 6.42
C GLU A 379 -12.83 24.90 5.72
N ILE A 380 -13.13 23.84 6.49
CA ILE A 380 -13.61 22.56 5.93
C ILE A 380 -14.96 22.75 5.25
N ARG A 381 -15.91 23.43 5.92
CA ARG A 381 -17.23 23.73 5.33
C ARG A 381 -17.12 24.61 4.09
N ALA A 382 -16.21 25.57 4.08
CA ALA A 382 -15.97 26.42 2.92
C ALA A 382 -15.49 25.61 1.73
N LEU A 383 -14.49 24.75 1.90
CA LEU A 383 -14.01 23.83 0.85
C LEU A 383 -15.15 22.96 0.31
N PHE A 384 -15.92 22.33 1.19
CA PHE A 384 -16.99 21.41 0.82
C PHE A 384 -18.17 22.11 0.11
N SER A 385 -18.46 23.36 0.44
CA SER A 385 -19.53 24.14 -0.20
C SER A 385 -19.32 24.38 -1.71
N GLY A 386 -18.07 24.23 -2.18
CA GLY A 386 -17.73 24.35 -3.59
C GLY A 386 -18.08 23.11 -4.44
N VAL A 387 -18.45 21.99 -3.80
CA VAL A 387 -18.68 20.71 -4.49
C VAL A 387 -20.09 20.21 -4.17
N PRO A 388 -20.90 19.72 -5.14
CA PRO A 388 -22.19 19.10 -4.82
C PRO A 388 -22.06 17.91 -3.86
N ASP A 389 -23.10 17.68 -3.04
CA ASP A 389 -23.01 16.72 -1.93
C ASP A 389 -22.75 15.28 -2.36
N ASP A 390 -23.31 14.86 -3.51
CA ASP A 390 -23.15 13.53 -4.08
C ASP A 390 -21.92 13.38 -4.98
N LYS A 391 -21.11 14.42 -5.10
CA LYS A 391 -19.96 14.49 -6.01
C LYS A 391 -18.60 14.49 -5.31
N MET A 392 -18.60 14.24 -4.01
CA MET A 392 -17.39 14.08 -3.24
C MET A 392 -17.51 12.82 -2.36
N LEU A 393 -16.45 12.04 -2.29
CA LEU A 393 -16.28 10.88 -1.40
C LEU A 393 -14.99 11.06 -0.62
N ILE A 394 -15.07 11.17 0.70
CA ILE A 394 -13.91 11.48 1.55
C ILE A 394 -13.37 10.19 2.16
N LEU A 395 -12.07 9.95 2.04
CA LEU A 395 -11.39 8.84 2.71
C LEU A 395 -10.89 9.32 4.08
N ASP A 396 -11.46 8.81 5.17
CA ASP A 396 -10.95 9.03 6.52
C ASP A 396 -9.79 8.07 6.78
N LEU A 397 -8.56 8.50 6.42
CA LEU A 397 -7.41 7.60 6.20
C LEU A 397 -6.97 6.83 7.44
N TRP A 398 -7.17 7.37 8.65
CA TRP A 398 -6.62 6.79 9.88
C TRP A 398 -7.69 6.62 10.96
N SER A 399 -8.84 6.08 10.55
CA SER A 399 -10.02 5.97 11.41
C SER A 399 -9.81 5.06 12.62
N GLU A 400 -8.92 4.07 12.52
CA GLU A 400 -8.65 3.16 13.65
C GLU A 400 -7.88 3.82 14.80
N ARG A 401 -7.26 5.01 14.56
CA ARG A 401 -6.49 5.70 15.60
C ARG A 401 -6.88 7.15 15.82
N VAL A 402 -7.05 7.90 14.74
CA VAL A 402 -7.33 9.35 14.77
C VAL A 402 -8.47 9.67 13.81
N PRO A 403 -9.68 9.18 14.09
CA PRO A 403 -10.84 9.40 13.24
C PRO A 403 -11.19 10.88 13.11
N VAL A 404 -11.20 11.40 11.88
CA VAL A 404 -11.59 12.79 11.59
C VAL A 404 -13.11 12.91 11.49
N TRP A 405 -13.79 11.85 11.04
CA TRP A 405 -15.25 11.84 10.89
C TRP A 405 -16.01 12.22 12.16
N ASN A 406 -15.53 11.79 13.34
CA ASN A 406 -16.21 12.04 14.60
C ASN A 406 -16.13 13.51 15.02
N ARG A 407 -15.03 14.23 14.74
CA ARG A 407 -14.86 15.66 15.07
C ARG A 407 -15.40 16.61 14.01
N THR A 408 -15.71 16.11 12.82
CA THR A 408 -16.31 16.85 11.71
C THR A 408 -17.81 16.56 11.56
N ASN A 409 -18.43 15.96 12.57
CA ASN A 409 -19.84 15.56 12.54
C ASN A 409 -20.19 14.78 11.24
N GLY A 410 -19.41 13.72 10.92
CA GLY A 410 -19.59 12.93 9.71
C GLY A 410 -19.29 13.73 8.43
N TYR A 411 -18.20 14.48 8.43
CA TYR A 411 -17.78 15.34 7.31
C TYR A 411 -18.90 16.31 6.86
N TYR A 412 -19.66 16.81 7.84
CA TYR A 412 -20.75 17.77 7.61
C TYR A 412 -21.75 17.36 6.54
N GLY A 413 -21.99 16.03 6.42
CA GLY A 413 -22.98 15.45 5.50
C GLY A 413 -22.42 15.05 4.14
N LYS A 414 -21.12 15.14 3.88
CA LYS A 414 -20.49 14.55 2.69
C LYS A 414 -20.35 13.04 2.85
N PRO A 415 -20.50 12.26 1.76
CA PRO A 415 -20.16 10.83 1.74
C PRO A 415 -18.70 10.57 2.14
N TRP A 416 -18.47 9.52 2.93
CA TRP A 416 -17.12 9.19 3.39
C TRP A 416 -16.90 7.68 3.57
N VAL A 417 -15.63 7.27 3.68
CA VAL A 417 -15.17 5.89 3.84
C VAL A 417 -14.31 5.81 5.10
N TRP A 418 -14.61 4.85 5.97
CA TRP A 418 -13.78 4.51 7.12
C TRP A 418 -12.57 3.71 6.66
N CYS A 419 -11.36 4.21 6.84
CA CYS A 419 -10.14 3.55 6.37
C CYS A 419 -9.18 3.24 7.52
N MET A 420 -8.52 2.07 7.42
CA MET A 420 -7.40 1.67 8.27
C MET A 420 -6.09 2.01 7.57
N LEU A 421 -5.26 2.84 8.19
CA LEU A 421 -3.91 3.15 7.70
C LEU A 421 -2.88 2.15 8.19
N HIS A 422 -2.90 1.83 9.46
CA HIS A 422 -2.10 0.83 10.16
C HIS A 422 -0.59 1.09 10.16
N ASN A 423 0.07 1.24 8.99
CA ASN A 423 1.53 1.42 8.92
C ASN A 423 1.94 2.61 8.06
N PHE A 424 3.12 3.14 8.39
CA PHE A 424 3.82 4.18 7.67
C PHE A 424 5.13 3.62 7.13
N GLY A 425 5.52 4.01 5.92
CA GLY A 425 6.79 3.61 5.32
C GLY A 425 6.97 2.10 5.10
N GLN A 426 5.93 1.27 5.30
CA GLN A 426 6.02 -0.19 5.37
C GLN A 426 6.97 -0.65 6.50
N ASN A 427 6.96 0.04 7.63
CA ASN A 427 7.78 -0.33 8.79
C ASN A 427 7.30 -1.64 9.40
N PRO A 428 8.20 -2.60 9.68
CA PRO A 428 7.81 -3.93 10.10
C PRO A 428 7.60 -4.08 11.61
N ASP A 429 7.86 -3.05 12.43
CA ASP A 429 7.67 -3.12 13.88
C ASP A 429 6.22 -3.36 14.23
N PHE A 430 5.98 -4.32 15.12
CA PHE A 430 4.64 -4.68 15.55
C PHE A 430 3.89 -3.50 16.15
N ASN A 431 2.76 -3.21 15.58
CA ASN A 431 1.82 -2.20 16.05
C ASN A 431 0.41 -2.59 15.62
N GLY A 432 -0.60 -1.92 16.15
CA GLY A 432 -1.98 -2.16 15.76
C GLY A 432 -2.95 -1.49 16.71
N ASN A 433 -4.21 -1.55 16.38
CA ASN A 433 -5.34 -1.22 17.25
C ASN A 433 -6.47 -2.20 16.95
N VAL A 434 -6.20 -3.49 17.24
CA VAL A 434 -7.11 -4.60 16.90
C VAL A 434 -8.50 -4.40 17.50
N ALA A 435 -8.61 -3.81 18.69
CA ALA A 435 -9.89 -3.53 19.33
C ALA A 435 -10.75 -2.56 18.50
N ASN A 436 -10.14 -1.49 17.97
CA ASN A 436 -10.86 -0.54 17.14
C ASN A 436 -11.04 -1.02 15.68
N VAL A 437 -10.12 -1.83 15.17
CA VAL A 437 -10.32 -2.49 13.87
C VAL A 437 -11.51 -3.44 13.92
N ALA A 438 -11.68 -4.20 15.02
CA ALA A 438 -12.79 -5.14 15.21
C ALA A 438 -14.15 -4.45 15.38
N SER A 439 -14.22 -3.30 16.06
CA SER A 439 -15.47 -2.65 16.47
C SER A 439 -15.73 -1.29 15.82
N GLY A 440 -14.70 -0.58 15.39
CA GLY A 440 -14.80 0.80 14.88
C GLY A 440 -15.69 0.97 13.66
N PRO A 441 -15.59 0.12 12.62
CA PRO A 441 -16.45 0.21 11.44
C PRO A 441 -17.96 0.08 11.77
N SER A 442 -18.34 -0.93 12.56
CA SER A 442 -19.73 -1.15 12.96
C SER A 442 -20.23 -0.05 13.90
N ALA A 443 -19.38 0.41 14.82
CA ALA A 443 -19.72 1.54 15.69
C ALA A 443 -19.95 2.82 14.88
N ALA A 444 -19.15 3.07 13.85
CA ALA A 444 -19.34 4.22 12.96
C ALA A 444 -20.63 4.12 12.12
N LEU A 445 -21.02 2.92 11.67
CA LEU A 445 -22.30 2.69 10.99
C LEU A 445 -23.50 2.94 11.90
N ALA A 446 -23.39 2.60 13.19
CA ALA A 446 -24.45 2.76 14.17
C ALA A 446 -24.55 4.20 14.73
N ASP A 447 -23.50 5.02 14.59
CA ASP A 447 -23.50 6.41 15.06
C ASP A 447 -24.34 7.31 14.12
N PRO A 448 -25.22 8.18 14.64
CA PRO A 448 -25.96 9.13 13.81
C PRO A 448 -25.07 9.97 12.88
N ARG A 449 -23.85 10.29 13.27
CA ARG A 449 -22.86 10.98 12.42
C ARG A 449 -22.33 10.12 11.28
N GLY A 450 -22.53 8.82 11.36
CA GLY A 450 -22.17 7.83 10.33
C GLY A 450 -23.19 7.70 9.19
N GLU A 451 -24.30 8.43 9.19
CA GLU A 451 -25.39 8.31 8.18
C GLU A 451 -24.86 8.36 6.73
N LYS A 452 -23.80 9.13 6.48
CA LYS A 452 -23.17 9.26 5.15
C LYS A 452 -21.94 8.39 4.96
N MET A 453 -21.67 7.46 5.88
CA MET A 453 -20.62 6.44 5.68
C MET A 453 -21.00 5.50 4.53
N MET A 454 -20.24 5.56 3.45
CA MET A 454 -20.51 4.79 2.23
C MET A 454 -19.62 3.56 2.09
N GLY A 455 -18.59 3.45 2.93
CA GLY A 455 -17.61 2.41 2.67
C GLY A 455 -16.64 2.13 3.82
N LEU A 456 -15.89 1.07 3.57
CA LEU A 456 -14.78 0.60 4.39
C LEU A 456 -13.54 0.46 3.50
N GLY A 457 -12.34 0.71 4.04
CA GLY A 457 -11.14 0.62 3.21
C GLY A 457 -9.85 0.49 3.99
N VAL A 458 -8.77 0.26 3.26
CA VAL A 458 -7.40 0.24 3.77
C VAL A 458 -6.53 1.20 2.98
N THR A 459 -5.78 2.02 3.70
CA THR A 459 -4.95 3.11 3.17
C THR A 459 -3.52 3.04 3.68
N MET A 460 -3.05 1.83 3.95
CA MET A 460 -1.69 1.54 4.42
C MET A 460 -0.62 2.02 3.42
N GLU A 461 0.50 2.52 3.94
CA GLU A 461 1.60 2.92 3.08
C GLU A 461 2.40 1.75 2.51
N GLY A 462 2.29 0.56 3.10
CA GLY A 462 2.88 -0.66 2.56
C GLY A 462 2.13 -1.92 2.99
N ILE A 463 2.30 -2.99 2.23
CA ILE A 463 1.70 -4.31 2.45
C ILE A 463 2.75 -5.38 2.68
N GLU A 464 2.34 -6.64 2.72
CA GLU A 464 3.22 -7.81 2.95
C GLU A 464 3.81 -7.86 4.36
N GLN A 465 3.00 -7.47 5.36
CA GLN A 465 3.34 -7.54 6.78
C GLN A 465 2.09 -7.66 7.65
N MET A 466 2.23 -8.18 8.86
CA MET A 466 1.16 -8.30 9.89
C MET A 466 -0.19 -8.79 9.32
N PRO A 467 -0.24 -9.93 8.61
CA PRO A 467 -1.40 -10.36 7.84
C PRO A 467 -2.67 -10.57 8.69
N SER A 468 -2.55 -10.85 9.99
CA SER A 468 -3.68 -11.05 10.90
C SER A 468 -4.55 -9.80 11.06
N ILE A 469 -3.93 -8.62 11.13
CA ILE A 469 -4.64 -7.34 11.29
C ILE A 469 -5.44 -7.00 10.02
N TYR A 470 -4.85 -7.24 8.85
CA TYR A 470 -5.55 -7.05 7.58
C TYR A 470 -6.65 -8.07 7.37
N ALA A 471 -6.44 -9.34 7.77
CA ALA A 471 -7.49 -10.35 7.74
C ALA A 471 -8.69 -9.96 8.62
N LEU A 472 -8.45 -9.42 9.83
CA LEU A 472 -9.49 -8.87 10.70
C LEU A 472 -10.22 -7.68 10.04
N MET A 473 -9.49 -6.79 9.40
CA MET A 473 -10.10 -5.66 8.69
C MET A 473 -11.00 -6.11 7.53
N PHE A 474 -10.55 -7.10 6.74
CA PHE A 474 -11.33 -7.64 5.62
C PHE A 474 -12.53 -8.49 6.07
N GLU A 475 -12.48 -9.10 7.26
CA GLU A 475 -13.64 -9.78 7.86
C GLU A 475 -14.83 -8.82 8.02
N ASN A 476 -14.58 -7.56 8.40
CA ASN A 476 -15.61 -6.54 8.59
C ASN A 476 -16.32 -6.12 7.29
N ILE A 477 -15.76 -6.40 6.12
CA ILE A 477 -16.37 -6.04 4.82
C ILE A 477 -17.76 -6.65 4.64
N TRP A 478 -18.00 -7.82 5.24
CA TRP A 478 -19.24 -8.58 5.10
C TRP A 478 -20.10 -8.59 6.37
N LYS A 479 -19.85 -7.63 7.31
CA LYS A 479 -20.54 -7.53 8.59
C LYS A 479 -20.96 -6.09 8.89
N ASP A 480 -22.07 -5.92 9.57
CA ASP A 480 -22.52 -4.64 10.16
C ASP A 480 -22.45 -4.62 11.69
N GLU A 481 -21.96 -5.69 12.28
CA GLU A 481 -21.72 -5.88 13.72
C GLU A 481 -20.20 -5.96 14.03
N SER A 482 -19.86 -5.77 15.31
CA SER A 482 -18.50 -5.90 15.80
C SER A 482 -17.98 -7.34 15.68
N THR A 483 -16.74 -7.52 15.27
CA THR A 483 -16.09 -8.83 15.22
C THR A 483 -15.54 -9.20 16.60
N ASP A 484 -15.91 -10.37 17.13
CA ASP A 484 -15.26 -10.95 18.33
C ASP A 484 -13.84 -11.37 17.97
N ILE A 485 -12.85 -10.75 18.62
CA ILE A 485 -11.42 -10.96 18.33
C ILE A 485 -11.00 -12.41 18.65
N SER A 486 -11.50 -12.99 19.73
CA SER A 486 -11.12 -14.34 20.15
C SER A 486 -11.66 -15.39 19.18
N GLU A 487 -12.93 -15.27 18.81
CA GLU A 487 -13.56 -16.14 17.81
C GLU A 487 -12.89 -16.00 16.44
N PHE A 488 -12.63 -14.77 16.00
CA PHE A 488 -11.92 -14.50 14.76
C PHE A 488 -10.53 -15.15 14.77
N MET A 489 -9.74 -14.95 15.84
CA MET A 489 -8.39 -15.50 15.93
C MET A 489 -8.38 -17.02 15.93
N GLY A 490 -9.32 -17.68 16.60
CA GLY A 490 -9.45 -19.15 16.56
C GLY A 490 -9.63 -19.65 15.13
N ARG A 491 -10.55 -19.04 14.34
CA ARG A 491 -10.74 -19.38 12.91
C ARG A 491 -9.50 -19.05 12.08
N TYR A 492 -8.92 -17.85 12.26
CA TYR A 492 -7.74 -17.40 11.54
C TYR A 492 -6.55 -18.33 11.71
N LEU A 493 -6.26 -18.74 12.95
CA LEU A 493 -5.14 -19.64 13.26
C LEU A 493 -5.36 -21.04 12.68
N ARG A 494 -6.59 -21.58 12.79
CA ARG A 494 -6.93 -22.87 12.18
C ARG A 494 -6.74 -22.82 10.66
N ASN A 495 -7.20 -21.76 9.99
CA ASN A 495 -7.04 -21.59 8.54
C ASN A 495 -5.56 -21.41 8.13
N ARG A 496 -4.77 -20.79 8.99
CA ARG A 496 -3.37 -20.51 8.74
C ARG A 496 -2.44 -21.70 9.02
N TYR A 497 -2.77 -22.49 10.06
CA TYR A 497 -1.93 -23.58 10.57
C TYR A 497 -2.54 -24.96 10.36
N GLY A 498 -3.72 -25.04 9.75
CA GLY A 498 -4.41 -26.29 9.42
C GLY A 498 -5.21 -26.90 10.57
N GLU A 499 -4.79 -26.71 11.80
CA GLU A 499 -5.40 -27.25 13.02
C GLU A 499 -5.30 -26.26 14.18
N ASP A 500 -5.98 -26.57 15.30
CA ASP A 500 -5.91 -25.79 16.55
C ASP A 500 -4.73 -26.27 17.40
N TYR A 501 -3.88 -25.35 17.83
CA TYR A 501 -2.73 -25.62 18.70
C TYR A 501 -2.77 -24.69 19.91
N SER A 502 -2.88 -25.23 21.12
CA SER A 502 -3.05 -24.44 22.36
C SER A 502 -1.92 -23.43 22.62
N HIS A 503 -0.69 -23.74 22.23
CA HIS A 503 0.44 -22.83 22.34
C HIS A 503 0.30 -21.62 21.41
N THR A 504 -0.16 -21.84 20.19
CA THR A 504 -0.35 -20.73 19.23
C THR A 504 -1.49 -19.82 19.67
N GLU A 505 -2.60 -20.37 20.18
CA GLU A 505 -3.70 -19.60 20.74
C GLU A 505 -3.24 -18.67 21.87
N LYS A 506 -2.49 -19.22 22.85
CA LYS A 506 -1.91 -18.44 23.95
C LYS A 506 -0.95 -17.34 23.46
N ALA A 507 -0.14 -17.65 22.46
CA ALA A 507 0.79 -16.68 21.89
C ALA A 507 0.04 -15.51 21.26
N TRP A 508 -0.95 -15.79 20.41
CA TRP A 508 -1.72 -14.75 19.72
C TRP A 508 -2.64 -13.95 20.65
N GLU A 509 -3.18 -14.57 21.72
CA GLU A 509 -3.87 -13.83 22.77
C GLU A 509 -2.95 -12.77 23.39
N ARG A 510 -1.70 -13.13 23.74
CA ARG A 510 -0.72 -12.19 24.28
C ARG A 510 -0.35 -11.08 23.30
N LEU A 511 -0.12 -11.42 22.03
CA LEU A 511 0.21 -10.44 20.98
C LEU A 511 -0.95 -9.46 20.77
N ASN A 512 -2.19 -9.95 20.69
CA ASN A 512 -3.37 -9.12 20.44
C ASN A 512 -3.69 -8.14 21.58
N ARG A 513 -3.43 -8.51 22.84
CA ARG A 513 -3.65 -7.61 24.00
C ARG A 513 -2.44 -6.71 24.30
N SER A 514 -1.36 -6.83 23.56
CA SER A 514 -0.12 -6.07 23.78
C SER A 514 0.33 -5.34 22.51
N VAL A 515 1.25 -5.92 21.75
CA VAL A 515 1.89 -5.25 20.60
C VAL A 515 0.92 -4.91 19.48
N PHE A 516 -0.18 -5.65 19.32
CA PHE A 516 -1.23 -5.36 18.34
C PHE A 516 -2.40 -4.53 18.90
N ASP A 517 -2.36 -4.14 20.17
CA ASP A 517 -3.33 -3.22 20.78
C ASP A 517 -2.62 -2.01 21.43
N GLN A 518 -1.99 -1.21 20.60
CA GLN A 518 -1.30 0.00 21.03
C GLN A 518 -2.19 1.21 20.80
N SER A 519 -2.60 1.86 21.89
CA SER A 519 -3.38 3.11 21.83
C SER A 519 -2.56 4.36 21.49
N ALA A 520 -1.23 4.28 21.57
CA ALA A 520 -0.35 5.39 21.23
C ALA A 520 -0.20 5.51 19.70
N SER A 521 -0.04 6.72 19.21
CA SER A 521 0.23 7.02 17.81
C SER A 521 1.43 6.21 17.34
N GLY A 522 1.20 5.14 16.56
CA GLY A 522 2.26 4.42 15.88
C GLY A 522 2.74 5.28 14.71
N GLY A 523 3.70 6.14 14.95
CA GLY A 523 4.46 6.74 13.88
C GLY A 523 5.64 5.85 13.53
N CYS A 524 6.31 6.15 12.44
CA CYS A 524 7.59 5.54 12.07
C CYS A 524 8.65 5.93 13.08
N VAL A 525 8.84 5.12 14.11
CA VAL A 525 9.92 5.31 15.07
C VAL A 525 10.93 4.20 14.84
N PRO A 526 12.07 4.50 14.19
CA PRO A 526 13.13 3.51 13.99
C PRO A 526 13.55 2.87 15.32
N SER A 527 13.89 1.60 15.28
CA SER A 527 14.46 0.88 16.42
C SER A 527 15.95 1.19 16.59
N VAL A 528 16.55 0.74 17.71
CA VAL A 528 18.01 0.78 17.86
C VAL A 528 18.72 0.08 16.70
N VAL A 529 18.12 -0.98 16.14
CA VAL A 529 18.69 -1.70 15.00
C VAL A 529 18.71 -0.82 13.75
N THR A 530 17.60 -0.12 13.45
CA THR A 530 17.36 0.53 12.15
C THR A 530 17.64 2.03 12.14
N GLY A 531 17.61 2.71 13.29
CA GLY A 531 17.88 4.13 13.38
C GLY A 531 19.37 4.49 13.29
N ARG A 532 19.68 5.76 13.00
CA ARG A 532 21.06 6.25 13.08
C ARG A 532 21.63 6.03 14.47
N PRO A 533 22.84 5.48 14.59
CA PRO A 533 23.47 5.20 15.87
C PRO A 533 23.66 6.46 16.72
N SER A 534 23.35 6.34 18.00
CA SER A 534 23.46 7.40 19.00
C SER A 534 23.85 6.83 20.35
N LEU A 535 24.55 7.61 21.16
CA LEU A 535 24.80 7.31 22.57
C LEU A 535 23.70 7.87 23.50
N SER A 536 22.59 8.35 22.93
CA SER A 536 21.43 8.80 23.70
C SER A 536 20.42 7.68 23.84
N VAL A 537 20.02 7.38 25.06
CA VAL A 537 19.00 6.38 25.35
C VAL A 537 17.64 6.82 24.79
N TRP A 538 16.97 5.96 24.06
CA TRP A 538 15.63 6.21 23.51
C TRP A 538 14.58 5.94 24.60
N GLY A 539 14.28 6.98 25.39
CA GLY A 539 13.67 6.90 26.72
C GLY A 539 12.32 6.19 26.86
N ASN A 540 11.51 6.08 25.79
CA ASN A 540 10.17 5.48 25.92
C ASN A 540 10.17 3.95 25.89
N ARG A 541 11.14 3.32 25.21
CA ARG A 541 11.17 1.87 24.99
C ARG A 541 11.70 1.07 26.19
N ILE A 542 12.29 1.74 27.20
CA ILE A 542 12.82 1.13 28.43
C ILE A 542 11.98 1.47 29.67
N SER A 543 10.89 2.20 29.51
CA SER A 543 10.03 2.51 30.64
C SER A 543 9.38 1.24 31.20
N GLU A 544 9.18 1.18 32.52
CA GLU A 544 8.50 0.08 33.17
C GLU A 544 7.13 -0.21 32.54
N ARG A 545 6.41 0.83 32.14
CA ARG A 545 5.16 0.70 31.42
C ARG A 545 5.33 -0.02 30.10
N HIS A 546 6.33 0.33 29.28
CA HIS A 546 6.60 -0.31 27.98
C HIS A 546 6.97 -1.79 28.18
N ILE A 547 7.88 -2.04 29.13
CA ILE A 547 8.33 -3.41 29.45
C ILE A 547 7.14 -4.28 29.88
N ASN A 548 6.33 -3.82 30.81
CA ASN A 548 5.22 -4.63 31.34
C ASN A 548 4.09 -4.81 30.35
N LYS A 549 3.78 -3.77 29.53
CA LYS A 549 2.64 -3.81 28.60
C LYS A 549 2.98 -4.51 27.28
N TYR A 550 4.20 -4.39 26.80
CA TYR A 550 4.57 -4.84 25.44
C TYR A 550 5.68 -5.90 25.43
N VAL A 551 6.79 -5.67 26.15
CA VAL A 551 7.98 -6.55 26.03
C VAL A 551 7.75 -7.91 26.69
N LYS A 552 7.25 -7.93 27.94
CA LYS A 552 7.01 -9.21 28.65
C LYS A 552 5.97 -10.09 27.94
N PRO A 553 4.79 -9.56 27.51
CA PRO A 553 3.84 -10.37 26.75
C PRO A 553 4.40 -10.88 25.43
N LEU A 554 5.18 -10.05 24.70
CA LEU A 554 5.84 -10.44 23.45
C LEU A 554 6.82 -11.60 23.67
N ASN A 555 7.67 -11.49 24.68
CA ASN A 555 8.63 -12.55 25.03
C ASN A 555 7.92 -13.84 25.46
N SER A 556 6.82 -13.72 26.20
CA SER A 556 6.00 -14.87 26.61
C SER A 556 5.30 -15.51 25.41
N ALA A 557 4.80 -14.72 24.45
CA ALA A 557 4.24 -15.23 23.20
C ALA A 557 5.31 -15.96 22.37
N TRP A 558 6.52 -15.41 22.27
CA TRP A 558 7.63 -16.09 21.61
C TRP A 558 7.97 -17.43 22.23
N ARG A 559 8.02 -17.51 23.57
CA ARG A 559 8.25 -18.77 24.30
C ARG A 559 7.20 -19.82 23.96
N GLU A 560 5.92 -19.43 23.84
CA GLU A 560 4.84 -20.33 23.40
C GLU A 560 5.05 -20.82 21.96
N LEU A 561 5.37 -19.94 21.02
CA LEU A 561 5.59 -20.34 19.62
C LEU A 561 6.81 -21.28 19.46
N ILE A 562 7.89 -21.03 20.20
CA ILE A 562 9.03 -21.95 20.25
C ILE A 562 8.63 -23.28 20.88
N GLY A 563 7.81 -23.27 21.95
CA GLY A 563 7.24 -24.49 22.54
C GLY A 563 6.44 -25.29 21.53
N ALA A 564 5.54 -24.62 20.79
CA ALA A 564 4.76 -25.22 19.73
C ALA A 564 5.63 -25.88 18.64
N SER A 565 6.71 -25.19 18.24
CA SER A 565 7.64 -25.71 17.22
C SER A 565 8.39 -26.99 17.65
N LYS A 566 8.58 -27.17 18.96
CA LYS A 566 9.24 -28.36 19.54
C LYS A 566 8.25 -29.51 19.76
N GLU A 567 7.00 -29.21 20.06
CA GLU A 567 5.96 -30.20 20.38
C GLU A 567 5.25 -30.73 19.13
N PHE A 568 4.95 -29.86 18.14
CA PHE A 568 4.11 -30.18 16.99
C PHE A 568 4.88 -30.09 15.68
N THR A 569 5.43 -31.22 15.22
CA THR A 569 6.18 -31.26 13.93
C THR A 569 5.29 -31.00 12.72
N SER A 570 3.99 -31.32 12.78
CA SER A 570 3.00 -31.00 11.73
C SER A 570 2.87 -29.50 11.53
N LEU A 571 2.82 -28.72 12.62
CA LEU A 571 2.75 -27.27 12.59
C LEU A 571 3.93 -26.65 11.83
N CYS A 572 5.13 -27.21 11.99
CA CYS A 572 6.34 -26.74 11.32
C CYS A 572 6.32 -26.91 9.79
N CYS A 573 5.35 -27.63 9.22
CA CYS A 573 5.16 -27.75 7.77
C CYS A 573 4.38 -26.59 7.16
N HIS A 574 3.69 -25.77 7.98
CA HIS A 574 2.87 -24.66 7.49
C HIS A 574 3.70 -23.40 7.29
N ASP A 575 3.68 -22.86 6.07
CA ASP A 575 4.44 -21.67 5.69
C ASP A 575 4.03 -20.43 6.52
N GLY A 576 2.73 -20.32 6.85
CA GLY A 576 2.22 -19.26 7.73
C GLY A 576 2.84 -19.30 9.14
N PHE A 577 2.98 -20.49 9.74
CA PHE A 577 3.63 -20.63 11.05
C PHE A 577 5.12 -20.29 10.99
N ARG A 578 5.83 -20.75 9.96
CA ARG A 578 7.26 -20.43 9.75
C ARG A 578 7.47 -18.92 9.64
N TYR A 579 6.63 -18.24 8.86
CA TYR A 579 6.68 -16.78 8.76
C TYR A 579 6.43 -16.12 10.12
N ASP A 580 5.35 -16.46 10.80
CA ASP A 580 4.97 -15.84 12.09
C ASP A 580 6.04 -16.06 13.17
N LEU A 581 6.65 -17.23 13.21
CA LEU A 581 7.72 -17.54 14.17
C LEU A 581 8.97 -16.68 13.90
N VAL A 582 9.37 -16.50 12.62
CA VAL A 582 10.48 -15.62 12.25
C VAL A 582 10.16 -14.16 12.58
N ASP A 583 8.96 -13.70 12.26
CA ASP A 583 8.56 -12.30 12.47
C ASP A 583 8.45 -11.94 13.96
N VAL A 584 7.89 -12.82 14.80
CA VAL A 584 7.88 -12.65 16.26
C VAL A 584 9.30 -12.69 16.83
N THR A 585 10.15 -13.60 16.36
CA THR A 585 11.56 -13.68 16.78
C THR A 585 12.32 -12.39 16.40
N ARG A 586 12.12 -11.88 15.21
CA ARG A 586 12.65 -10.58 14.74
C ARG A 586 12.26 -9.46 15.70
N GLN A 587 10.98 -9.38 16.07
CA GLN A 587 10.48 -8.32 16.97
C GLN A 587 11.09 -8.44 18.37
N VAL A 588 11.20 -9.66 18.90
CA VAL A 588 11.86 -9.91 20.21
C VAL A 588 13.32 -9.44 20.18
N LEU A 589 14.08 -9.80 19.16
CA LEU A 589 15.48 -9.36 19.05
C LEU A 589 15.58 -7.83 18.92
N THR A 590 14.65 -7.21 18.21
CA THR A 590 14.57 -5.74 18.06
C THR A 590 14.33 -5.06 19.40
N GLU A 591 13.42 -5.57 20.22
CA GLU A 591 13.19 -5.04 21.58
C GLU A 591 14.37 -5.31 22.52
N TYR A 592 15.01 -6.47 22.43
CA TYR A 592 16.19 -6.79 23.24
C TYR A 592 17.40 -5.90 22.91
N ALA A 593 17.54 -5.49 21.64
CA ALA A 593 18.58 -4.52 21.24
C ALA A 593 18.49 -3.21 22.03
N ASN A 594 17.30 -2.77 22.45
CA ASN A 594 17.13 -1.58 23.29
C ASN A 594 17.79 -1.78 24.67
N THR A 595 17.70 -2.97 25.27
CA THR A 595 18.32 -3.29 26.58
C THR A 595 19.83 -3.26 26.47
N ILE A 596 20.40 -3.86 25.42
CA ILE A 596 21.86 -3.84 25.18
C ILE A 596 22.35 -2.40 24.96
N HIS A 597 21.62 -1.62 24.16
CA HIS A 597 21.97 -0.23 23.89
C HIS A 597 21.98 0.65 25.16
N VAL A 598 21.00 0.45 26.05
CA VAL A 598 21.00 1.14 27.36
C VAL A 598 22.25 0.81 28.16
N ALA A 599 22.60 -0.48 28.29
CA ALA A 599 23.82 -0.90 28.99
C ALA A 599 25.06 -0.29 28.36
N MET A 600 25.13 -0.25 27.04
CA MET A 600 26.23 0.39 26.28
C MET A 600 26.32 1.89 26.58
N CYS A 601 25.21 2.64 26.58
CA CYS A 601 25.18 4.07 26.90
C CYS A 601 25.62 4.33 28.36
N LEU A 602 25.13 3.56 29.33
CA LEU A 602 25.47 3.69 30.74
C LEU A 602 26.98 3.43 30.97
N ALA A 603 27.53 2.42 30.32
CA ALA A 603 28.97 2.15 30.40
C ALA A 603 29.80 3.33 29.83
N TYR A 604 29.36 3.89 28.69
CA TYR A 604 30.02 5.08 28.12
C TYR A 604 29.92 6.29 29.06
N ASP A 605 28.76 6.61 29.61
CA ASP A 605 28.51 7.75 30.48
C ASP A 605 29.29 7.67 31.79
N SER A 606 29.54 6.45 32.31
CA SER A 606 30.35 6.19 33.49
C SER A 606 31.85 6.17 33.20
N GLY A 607 32.27 6.25 31.93
CA GLY A 607 33.66 6.16 31.52
C GLY A 607 34.21 4.72 31.47
N ASP A 608 33.39 3.71 31.63
CA ASP A 608 33.75 2.30 31.49
C ASP A 608 33.81 1.91 29.99
N ILE A 609 34.94 2.22 29.37
CA ILE A 609 35.19 1.90 27.96
C ILE A 609 35.29 0.40 27.71
N ALA A 610 35.68 -0.41 28.70
CA ALA A 610 35.72 -1.84 28.55
C ALA A 610 34.27 -2.42 28.52
N GLY A 611 33.41 -1.98 29.43
CA GLY A 611 31.99 -2.30 29.44
C GLY A 611 31.29 -1.85 28.16
N PHE A 612 31.57 -0.61 27.70
CA PHE A 612 31.07 -0.10 26.42
C PHE A 612 31.41 -1.04 25.25
N LYS A 613 32.69 -1.44 25.11
CA LYS A 613 33.15 -2.36 24.05
C LYS A 613 32.45 -3.73 24.15
N SER A 614 32.25 -4.24 25.37
CA SER A 614 31.58 -5.50 25.60
C SER A 614 30.12 -5.46 25.12
N GLU A 615 29.37 -4.42 25.52
CA GLU A 615 27.96 -4.27 25.09
C GLU A 615 27.82 -3.95 23.60
N ALA A 616 28.76 -3.21 23.04
CA ALA A 616 28.84 -2.96 21.60
C ALA A 616 29.03 -4.26 20.79
N LEU A 617 29.86 -5.20 21.28
CA LEU A 617 30.01 -6.52 20.65
C LEU A 617 28.73 -7.36 20.79
N ASN A 618 28.02 -7.25 21.92
CA ASN A 618 26.72 -7.90 22.12
C ASN A 618 25.70 -7.38 21.10
N LEU A 619 25.63 -6.07 20.89
CA LEU A 619 24.71 -5.47 19.91
C LEU A 619 25.04 -5.93 18.48
N LEU A 620 26.31 -5.86 18.06
CA LEU A 620 26.72 -6.34 16.73
C LEU A 620 26.51 -7.85 16.56
N GLY A 621 26.70 -8.64 17.61
CA GLY A 621 26.39 -10.06 17.64
C GLY A 621 24.90 -10.35 17.46
N LEU A 622 24.04 -9.57 18.12
CA LEU A 622 22.59 -9.66 17.96
C LEU A 622 22.18 -9.28 16.53
N MET A 623 22.72 -8.20 15.97
CA MET A 623 22.41 -7.81 14.58
C MET A 623 22.85 -8.87 13.56
N LYS A 624 23.97 -9.57 13.81
CA LYS A 624 24.39 -10.70 12.98
C LYS A 624 23.40 -11.87 13.05
N ASP A 625 22.90 -12.20 14.25
CA ASP A 625 21.91 -13.27 14.41
C ASP A 625 20.55 -12.87 13.80
N LEU A 626 20.17 -11.60 13.91
CA LEU A 626 18.97 -11.06 13.26
C LEU A 626 19.08 -11.13 11.73
N ASP A 627 20.23 -10.75 11.14
CA ASP A 627 20.44 -10.86 9.69
C ASP A 627 20.33 -12.33 9.21
N ALA A 628 20.93 -13.26 9.96
CA ALA A 628 20.85 -14.69 9.68
C ALA A 628 19.43 -15.26 9.81
N LEU A 629 18.65 -14.78 10.78
CA LEU A 629 17.24 -15.12 10.94
C LEU A 629 16.42 -14.64 9.73
N LEU A 630 16.57 -13.37 9.37
CA LEU A 630 15.83 -12.76 8.26
C LEU A 630 16.18 -13.40 6.90
N ALA A 631 17.41 -13.90 6.75
CA ALA A 631 17.85 -14.58 5.53
C ALA A 631 17.13 -15.91 5.28
N THR A 632 16.40 -16.44 6.26
CA THR A 632 15.61 -17.67 6.09
C THR A 632 14.32 -17.46 5.31
N ARG A 633 13.88 -16.20 5.13
CA ARG A 633 12.58 -15.89 4.49
C ARG A 633 12.72 -14.96 3.30
N LYS A 634 12.01 -15.29 2.23
CA LYS A 634 11.98 -14.47 0.99
C LYS A 634 11.40 -13.07 1.19
N GLU A 635 10.54 -12.89 2.19
CA GLU A 635 9.90 -11.61 2.52
C GLU A 635 10.89 -10.59 3.12
N PHE A 636 12.02 -11.08 3.63
CA PHE A 636 13.00 -10.26 4.37
C PHE A 636 14.37 -10.17 3.68
N LEU A 637 14.42 -10.09 2.33
CA LEU A 637 15.65 -10.07 1.55
C LEU A 637 15.86 -8.75 0.80
N LEU A 638 16.90 -7.98 1.17
CA LEU A 638 17.33 -6.79 0.41
C LEU A 638 17.68 -7.14 -1.04
N GLY A 639 18.30 -8.31 -1.25
CA GLY A 639 18.73 -8.74 -2.58
C GLY A 639 17.58 -8.81 -3.57
N ARG A 640 16.40 -9.25 -3.17
CA ARG A 640 15.22 -9.30 -4.04
C ARG A 640 14.76 -7.91 -4.46
N TRP A 641 14.67 -6.98 -3.51
CA TRP A 641 14.30 -5.60 -3.78
C TRP A 641 15.23 -4.92 -4.78
N ILE A 642 16.55 -5.15 -4.64
CA ILE A 642 17.56 -4.63 -5.55
C ILE A 642 17.50 -5.31 -6.92
N ASP A 643 17.34 -6.65 -6.95
CA ASP A 643 17.29 -7.41 -8.19
C ASP A 643 16.05 -7.06 -9.02
N ASP A 644 14.89 -6.91 -8.37
CA ASP A 644 13.66 -6.44 -9.01
C ASP A 644 13.84 -5.02 -9.60
N ALA A 645 14.51 -4.12 -8.88
CA ALA A 645 14.83 -2.79 -9.38
C ALA A 645 15.72 -2.84 -10.62
N ARG A 646 16.79 -3.62 -10.58
CA ARG A 646 17.70 -3.80 -11.72
C ARG A 646 17.01 -4.42 -12.93
N ALA A 647 16.16 -5.43 -12.71
CA ALA A 647 15.41 -6.11 -13.76
C ALA A 647 14.38 -5.18 -14.45
N TYR A 648 14.02 -4.09 -13.82
CA TYR A 648 13.13 -3.08 -14.38
C TYR A 648 13.82 -2.15 -15.40
N GLY A 649 15.15 -2.03 -15.37
CA GLY A 649 15.94 -1.27 -16.32
C GLY A 649 15.95 -1.90 -17.71
N SER A 650 15.93 -1.09 -18.78
CA SER A 650 16.03 -1.54 -20.18
C SER A 650 17.49 -1.64 -20.67
N ASN A 651 18.41 -1.10 -19.89
CA ASN A 651 19.86 -1.14 -20.12
C ASN A 651 20.60 -0.98 -18.79
N GLU A 652 21.93 -1.20 -18.78
CA GLU A 652 22.74 -1.17 -17.56
C GLU A 652 22.71 0.19 -16.82
N ASN A 653 22.66 1.29 -17.56
CA ASN A 653 22.59 2.63 -16.92
C ASN A 653 21.27 2.83 -16.18
N GLU A 654 20.15 2.39 -16.76
CA GLU A 654 18.85 2.41 -16.08
C GLU A 654 18.84 1.46 -14.88
N SER A 655 19.36 0.23 -15.05
CA SER A 655 19.47 -0.75 -13.95
C SER A 655 20.27 -0.20 -12.77
N ASP A 656 21.40 0.45 -13.04
CA ASP A 656 22.23 1.08 -12.02
C ASP A 656 21.52 2.25 -11.32
N LYS A 657 20.79 3.04 -12.08
CA LYS A 657 20.01 4.15 -11.53
C LYS A 657 18.85 3.66 -10.67
N PHE A 658 18.15 2.63 -11.10
CA PHE A 658 17.04 2.04 -10.36
C PHE A 658 17.51 1.34 -9.09
N GLU A 659 18.67 0.65 -9.11
CA GLU A 659 19.31 0.15 -7.90
C GLU A 659 19.61 1.27 -6.90
N GLN A 660 20.20 2.38 -7.36
CA GLN A 660 20.44 3.55 -6.51
C GLN A 660 19.14 4.08 -5.89
N ASN A 661 18.08 4.21 -6.69
CA ASN A 661 16.77 4.65 -6.18
C ASN A 661 16.21 3.67 -5.15
N ALA A 662 16.32 2.36 -5.41
CA ALA A 662 15.85 1.31 -4.51
C ALA A 662 16.59 1.32 -3.16
N ARG A 663 17.93 1.48 -3.17
CA ARG A 663 18.74 1.62 -1.96
C ARG A 663 18.40 2.92 -1.21
N ASN A 664 18.20 4.02 -1.93
CA ASN A 664 17.89 5.33 -1.36
C ASN A 664 16.57 5.34 -0.60
N LEU A 665 15.50 4.82 -1.20
CA LEU A 665 14.17 4.84 -0.59
C LEU A 665 14.14 4.19 0.80
N VAL A 666 14.80 3.04 0.96
CA VAL A 666 14.75 2.25 2.21
C VAL A 666 15.83 2.65 3.23
N THR A 667 16.59 3.72 2.97
CA THR A 667 17.65 4.22 3.86
C THR A 667 17.52 5.73 4.08
N LEU A 668 18.12 6.54 3.20
CA LEU A 668 18.12 7.99 3.31
C LEU A 668 16.81 8.65 2.90
N TRP A 669 16.04 7.98 2.10
CA TRP A 669 14.81 8.48 1.48
C TRP A 669 15.04 9.64 0.48
N GLY A 670 15.88 10.59 0.82
CA GLY A 670 16.29 11.74 0.04
C GLY A 670 17.82 11.85 -0.10
N ASP A 671 18.34 13.07 -0.07
CA ASP A 671 19.79 13.31 -0.05
C ASP A 671 20.38 13.00 1.35
N LYS A 672 21.69 13.21 1.48
CA LYS A 672 22.41 12.94 2.74
C LYS A 672 21.93 13.78 3.94
N ASP A 673 21.31 14.92 3.69
CA ASP A 673 20.82 15.85 4.70
C ASP A 673 19.29 15.78 4.87
N CYS A 674 18.63 14.83 4.20
CA CYS A 674 17.20 14.64 4.25
C CYS A 674 16.69 14.39 5.67
N GLY A 675 15.65 15.15 6.08
CA GLY A 675 15.05 15.08 7.42
C GLY A 675 14.30 13.78 7.70
N ILE A 676 13.78 13.12 6.66
CA ILE A 676 13.01 11.88 6.75
C ILE A 676 13.84 10.61 6.52
N HIS A 677 15.17 10.68 6.73
CA HIS A 677 16.02 9.48 6.69
C HIS A 677 15.49 8.41 7.65
N ASP A 678 15.69 7.17 7.29
CA ASP A 678 15.18 5.98 8.00
C ASP A 678 13.63 5.93 8.14
N TYR A 679 12.88 6.75 7.40
CA TYR A 679 11.41 6.71 7.43
C TYR A 679 10.86 5.36 6.94
N ALA A 680 11.42 4.84 5.84
CA ALA A 680 11.01 3.59 5.22
C ALA A 680 11.94 2.43 5.58
N TYR A 681 12.38 2.36 6.85
CA TYR A 681 13.28 1.31 7.29
C TYR A 681 12.69 -0.09 7.13
N ARG A 682 13.56 -1.07 6.90
CA ARG A 682 13.21 -2.48 6.75
C ARG A 682 14.09 -3.33 7.65
N HIS A 683 13.52 -4.39 8.20
CA HIS A 683 14.30 -5.47 8.77
C HIS A 683 14.52 -6.53 7.68
N TRP A 684 15.54 -6.31 6.87
CA TRP A 684 15.92 -7.23 5.78
C TRP A 684 17.35 -7.75 5.96
N ALA A 685 17.55 -9.05 5.71
CA ALA A 685 18.87 -9.62 5.56
C ALA A 685 19.61 -8.92 4.42
N GLY A 686 20.86 -8.64 4.62
CA GLY A 686 21.65 -7.80 3.75
C GLY A 686 21.54 -6.30 4.07
N LEU A 687 20.39 -5.77 4.50
CA LEU A 687 20.28 -4.40 4.97
C LEU A 687 20.79 -4.27 6.41
N VAL A 688 20.47 -5.25 7.27
CA VAL A 688 21.00 -5.30 8.64
C VAL A 688 22.51 -5.45 8.62
N SER A 689 23.05 -6.41 7.88
CA SER A 689 24.50 -6.65 7.81
C SER A 689 25.26 -5.64 6.95
N GLY A 690 24.66 -5.11 5.87
CA GLY A 690 25.33 -4.25 4.90
C GLY A 690 25.18 -2.74 5.15
N PHE A 691 24.19 -2.31 5.95
CA PHE A 691 23.92 -0.90 6.21
C PHE A 691 23.85 -0.59 7.71
N TYR A 692 22.94 -1.26 8.47
CA TYR A 692 22.74 -0.88 9.87
C TYR A 692 23.90 -1.28 10.79
N ALA A 693 24.41 -2.52 10.71
CA ALA A 693 25.55 -2.94 11.52
C ALA A 693 26.84 -2.14 11.20
N PRO A 694 27.18 -1.83 9.94
CA PRO A 694 28.26 -0.92 9.63
C PRO A 694 28.12 0.50 10.18
N ARG A 695 26.90 1.03 10.32
CA ARG A 695 26.65 2.32 11.01
C ARG A 695 27.07 2.24 12.49
N TRP A 696 26.65 1.19 13.19
CA TRP A 696 27.02 0.94 14.57
C TRP A 696 28.51 0.71 14.73
N GLN A 697 29.13 -0.09 13.87
CA GLN A 697 30.58 -0.31 13.90
C GLN A 697 31.36 1.01 13.80
N ARG A 698 30.95 1.92 12.91
CA ARG A 698 31.59 3.25 12.77
C ARG A 698 31.46 4.12 14.01
N LEU A 699 30.31 4.09 14.69
CA LEU A 699 30.14 4.79 15.97
C LEU A 699 31.04 4.18 17.02
N ILE A 700 31.08 2.86 17.15
CA ILE A 700 31.90 2.13 18.12
C ILE A 700 33.39 2.42 17.91
N ASP A 701 33.86 2.39 16.67
CA ASP A 701 35.24 2.73 16.30
C ASP A 701 35.59 4.18 16.64
N SER A 702 34.68 5.11 16.36
CA SER A 702 34.88 6.53 16.65
C SER A 702 34.96 6.79 18.16
N VAL A 703 34.04 6.22 18.95
CA VAL A 703 34.05 6.33 20.42
C VAL A 703 35.33 5.71 21.01
N THR A 704 35.66 4.51 20.55
CA THR A 704 36.87 3.80 21.02
C THR A 704 38.13 4.59 20.74
N LYS A 705 38.29 5.08 19.53
CA LYS A 705 39.46 5.87 19.11
C LYS A 705 39.60 7.16 19.92
N THR A 706 38.53 7.91 20.14
CA THR A 706 38.59 9.14 20.95
C THR A 706 38.93 8.85 22.40
N ALA A 707 38.37 7.77 22.99
CA ALA A 707 38.69 7.35 24.34
C ALA A 707 40.20 6.96 24.51
N GLU A 708 40.77 6.24 23.55
CA GLU A 708 42.18 5.85 23.53
C GLU A 708 43.12 7.06 23.47
N HIS A 709 42.68 8.18 22.90
CA HIS A 709 43.42 9.45 22.87
C HIS A 709 43.12 10.38 24.06
N GLY A 710 42.24 9.96 24.98
CA GLY A 710 41.80 10.80 26.11
C GLY A 710 40.85 11.94 25.68
N GLU A 711 40.26 11.85 24.51
CA GLU A 711 39.33 12.82 23.96
C GLU A 711 37.88 12.40 24.18
N LYS A 712 36.95 13.36 24.14
CA LYS A 712 35.51 13.07 24.15
C LYS A 712 35.00 12.83 22.74
N PHE A 713 34.14 11.85 22.59
CA PHE A 713 33.39 11.62 21.34
C PHE A 713 32.60 12.88 20.97
N ASN A 714 32.65 13.26 19.69
CA ASN A 714 31.92 14.40 19.15
C ASN A 714 30.77 13.92 18.24
N PRO A 715 29.51 13.97 18.70
CA PRO A 715 28.35 13.50 17.94
C PRO A 715 28.12 14.27 16.63
N GLU A 716 28.47 15.57 16.58
CA GLU A 716 28.27 16.38 15.37
C GLU A 716 29.25 15.98 14.26
N THR A 717 30.52 15.79 14.61
CA THR A 717 31.54 15.33 13.66
C THR A 717 31.22 13.92 13.16
N PHE A 718 30.81 13.03 14.06
CA PHE A 718 30.31 11.70 13.67
C PHE A 718 29.10 11.79 12.74
N GLY A 719 28.10 12.63 13.09
CA GLY A 719 26.89 12.83 12.31
C GLY A 719 27.18 13.27 10.87
N LYS A 720 28.17 14.16 10.65
CA LYS A 720 28.60 14.55 9.28
C LYS A 720 29.23 13.38 8.53
N SER A 721 30.10 12.64 9.20
CA SER A 721 30.82 11.49 8.60
C SER A 721 29.87 10.34 8.23
N ILE A 722 28.89 10.05 9.10
CA ILE A 722 27.95 8.94 8.85
C ILE A 722 27.00 9.27 7.69
N ARG A 723 26.50 10.50 7.60
CA ARG A 723 25.65 10.93 6.47
C ARG A 723 26.36 10.81 5.12
N GLU A 724 27.62 11.17 5.06
CA GLU A 724 28.41 11.01 3.83
C GLU A 724 28.59 9.54 3.46
N TRP A 725 28.86 8.67 4.44
CA TRP A 725 28.98 7.24 4.20
C TRP A 725 27.66 6.61 3.75
N GLU A 726 26.54 6.98 4.38
CA GLU A 726 25.19 6.52 4.00
C GLU A 726 24.87 6.91 2.56
N TRP A 727 25.21 8.14 2.16
CA TRP A 727 25.02 8.60 0.79
C TRP A 727 25.84 7.78 -0.21
N GLN A 728 27.13 7.53 0.09
CA GLN A 728 27.97 6.69 -0.76
C GLN A 728 27.47 5.25 -0.85
N TRP A 729 26.87 4.71 0.22
CA TRP A 729 26.29 3.37 0.21
C TRP A 729 25.15 3.23 -0.81
N THR A 730 24.38 4.28 -1.08
CA THR A 730 23.32 4.23 -2.09
C THR A 730 23.82 3.97 -3.52
N PHE A 731 25.10 4.28 -3.79
CA PHE A 731 25.78 3.99 -5.07
C PHE A 731 26.55 2.66 -5.07
N GLY A 732 26.47 1.91 -3.97
CA GLY A 732 27.13 0.61 -3.83
C GLY A 732 26.65 -0.40 -4.87
N LYS A 733 27.51 -1.40 -5.12
CA LYS A 733 27.26 -2.48 -6.08
C LYS A 733 27.38 -3.86 -5.42
N GLU A 734 27.40 -3.89 -4.10
CA GLU A 734 27.42 -5.14 -3.35
C GLU A 734 26.17 -5.95 -3.65
N LYS A 735 26.39 -7.23 -3.92
CA LYS A 735 25.32 -8.19 -4.17
C LYS A 735 24.85 -8.83 -2.87
N TYR A 736 23.58 -8.96 -2.74
CA TYR A 736 22.91 -9.63 -1.62
C TYR A 736 22.15 -10.86 -2.12
N THR A 737 21.88 -11.81 -1.23
CA THR A 737 21.11 -13.01 -1.60
C THR A 737 19.69 -12.65 -2.04
N THR A 738 19.23 -13.28 -3.12
CA THR A 738 17.85 -13.18 -3.63
C THR A 738 17.01 -14.37 -3.23
N GLU A 739 17.66 -15.45 -2.78
CA GLU A 739 17.02 -16.68 -2.34
C GLU A 739 17.24 -16.89 -0.83
N PRO A 740 16.20 -17.30 -0.09
CA PRO A 740 16.34 -17.60 1.33
C PRO A 740 17.26 -18.81 1.54
N TYR A 741 17.93 -18.85 2.69
CA TYR A 741 18.79 -19.97 3.09
C TYR A 741 18.71 -20.23 4.61
N GLY A 742 18.85 -21.49 5.00
CA GLY A 742 18.68 -21.96 6.37
C GLY A 742 17.25 -22.44 6.62
N ASP A 743 17.06 -23.14 7.74
CA ASP A 743 15.73 -23.57 8.21
C ASP A 743 15.22 -22.60 9.28
N GLU A 744 14.04 -22.04 9.08
CA GLU A 744 13.44 -21.03 9.95
C GLU A 744 13.30 -21.55 11.40
N ILE A 745 12.85 -22.79 11.55
CA ILE A 745 12.61 -23.40 12.87
C ILE A 745 13.91 -23.58 13.61
N GLU A 746 14.93 -24.16 12.97
CA GLU A 746 16.25 -24.37 13.58
C GLU A 746 16.89 -23.04 13.99
N VAL A 747 16.81 -22.02 13.13
CA VAL A 747 17.38 -20.69 13.43
C VAL A 747 16.66 -20.03 14.59
N CYS A 748 15.32 -20.05 14.62
CA CYS A 748 14.53 -19.49 15.71
C CYS A 748 14.81 -20.21 17.05
N GLN A 749 14.90 -21.54 17.06
CA GLN A 749 15.23 -22.30 18.27
C GLN A 749 16.65 -22.01 18.77
N ARG A 750 17.63 -21.93 17.89
CA ARG A 750 19.00 -21.53 18.25
C ARG A 750 19.07 -20.12 18.84
N VAL A 751 18.35 -19.17 18.25
CA VAL A 751 18.25 -17.80 18.76
C VAL A 751 17.57 -17.78 20.14
N PHE A 752 16.51 -18.58 20.33
CA PHE A 752 15.85 -18.74 21.61
C PHE A 752 16.81 -19.26 22.67
N ASP A 753 17.53 -20.34 22.40
CA ASP A 753 18.47 -20.95 23.34
C ASP A 753 19.59 -19.97 23.75
N LYS A 754 19.99 -19.05 22.83
CA LYS A 754 21.01 -18.04 23.08
C LYS A 754 20.52 -16.88 23.95
N TYR A 755 19.31 -16.40 23.75
CA TYR A 755 18.87 -15.11 24.31
C TYR A 755 17.79 -15.22 25.38
N SER A 756 17.02 -16.30 25.46
CA SER A 756 15.85 -16.43 26.31
C SER A 756 16.10 -16.19 27.80
N ASN A 757 17.28 -16.60 28.31
CA ASN A 757 17.65 -16.41 29.71
C ASN A 757 17.92 -14.94 30.10
N ASN A 758 18.09 -14.05 29.11
CA ASN A 758 18.36 -12.63 29.31
C ASN A 758 17.08 -11.77 29.19
N LEU A 759 15.94 -12.39 28.93
CA LEU A 759 14.68 -11.70 28.67
C LEU A 759 13.76 -11.72 29.89
N LEU A 760 12.91 -10.71 29.96
CA LEU A 760 11.84 -10.61 30.96
C LEU A 760 10.56 -11.22 30.39
N TYR A 761 9.85 -11.99 31.21
CA TYR A 761 8.58 -12.65 30.85
C TYR A 761 7.45 -12.19 31.77
N GLU A 762 6.21 -12.49 31.38
CA GLU A 762 5.08 -12.38 32.30
C GLU A 762 5.24 -13.41 33.43
N GLU A 763 4.78 -13.06 34.64
CA GLU A 763 4.64 -13.99 35.74
C GLU A 763 3.53 -15.00 35.40
N GLU A 764 3.76 -16.29 35.64
CA GLU A 764 2.80 -17.38 35.39
C GLU A 764 1.61 -17.30 36.34
#